data_fad2b76ecae3bb7b71e6030fe2ac0149
#
_entry.id   fad2b76ecae3bb7b71e6030fe2ac0149
#
_cell.length_a   1.000
_cell.length_b   1.000
_cell.length_c   1.000
_cell.angle_alpha   90.00
_cell.angle_beta   90.00
_cell.angle_gamma   90.00
#
_symmetry.space_group_name_H-M   'P 1'
#
loop_
_entity.id
_entity.type
_entity.pdbx_description
1 polymer ?
#
loop_
_entity_poly.entity_id
_entity_poly.type
_entity_poly.pdbx_seq_one_letter_code
_entity_poly.pdbx_strand_id
1 'polypeptide(L)'
;MPRVYLKTQRRALNASLTASEENMPKQLILCDCSGSQPLDSEALSAASGLPCSKVHSSLCTTQTDAAVAALQDPDAIFCCGQESRFFTALAEELGREAPRFLDLRDRAGWSQEAQTAGDVLPKMSALVAEAQLDIRPAKSVDVISEGLCLIVGTADVALPAAEKLQDILGVTVLLTDDAAPPLSRGFDAIRGQLRSARGALGSFEVTVDALQSLDVTGRDWTWSAPRDAGRSACDIILDLRGDAPLFPAPEKREGYLRADPKSPVAVADAVLAASQMVGTFEKPLYVKAEPLLCAHSRARQTGCTRCLDACPTGAITPNGDSVAIDPMICAGCGACASLCPSSAITYDAPPAESLFLRVQTLAKAYLAAGGDTPRLLVVDAHGAEMIRLAARFDRGLPASVIPLEVEAFNTFGHAEILAARAAGFREVCLLPGPRADLEVQTREVDLANAISADAARLLHAAEPEALCDALYETRDLPAAPATVQRPMGTRRQITRQAALALNAADTELPLPEGAPYGAVLVDQDACTLCLSCVSLCPSGALGDNPDLPQLRFQEDACLQCGLCATVCPEDAITYEPRLNLAASALDQVVLNEEEPFACIECGSLFGVKSTVERIMEKLAGNHAMFANPDAARMIQMCDDCRVNAQFHQKDSPFAGKERPRVRTTEDYLSTRRDH
;
A
#
# COMPACT_ATOMS: atom_id res chain seq x y z
N MET A 1 5.03 17.63 9.99
CA MET A 1 4.75 17.34 11.43
C MET A 1 3.58 16.38 11.46
N PRO A 2 3.65 15.20 12.06
CA PRO A 2 2.49 14.35 12.23
C PRO A 2 1.50 15.08 13.16
N ARG A 3 0.21 15.09 12.79
CA ARG A 3 -0.85 15.64 13.64
C ARG A 3 -1.05 14.69 14.81
N VAL A 4 -0.54 15.07 15.96
CA VAL A 4 -0.82 14.39 17.24
C VAL A 4 -2.20 14.84 17.70
N TYR A 5 -3.17 13.92 17.72
CA TYR A 5 -4.49 14.16 18.34
C TYR A 5 -4.45 13.61 19.76
N LEU A 6 -4.52 14.51 20.73
CA LEU A 6 -4.75 14.17 22.15
C LEU A 6 -6.21 13.69 22.32
N LYS A 7 -6.39 12.46 22.76
CA LYS A 7 -7.70 11.90 23.15
C LYS A 7 -8.14 12.50 24.50
N THR A 8 -9.10 13.41 24.49
CA THR A 8 -9.89 13.68 25.70
C THR A 8 -10.84 12.52 25.96
N GLN A 9 -10.82 11.99 27.19
CA GLN A 9 -11.62 10.86 27.63
C GLN A 9 -13.11 11.02 27.29
N ARG A 10 -13.62 10.17 26.39
CA ARG A 10 -15.07 9.96 26.25
C ARG A 10 -15.51 8.79 27.12
N ARG A 11 -16.25 9.09 28.18
CA ARG A 11 -17.07 8.11 28.91
C ARG A 11 -18.13 7.55 27.97
N ALA A 12 -18.17 6.22 27.88
CA ALA A 12 -19.26 5.50 27.24
C ALA A 12 -20.58 5.80 27.98
N LEU A 13 -21.54 6.38 27.29
CA LEU A 13 -22.95 6.34 27.65
C LEU A 13 -23.65 5.51 26.56
N ASN A 14 -23.94 4.24 26.90
CA ASN A 14 -24.96 3.46 26.22
C ASN A 14 -26.32 4.11 26.51
N ALA A 15 -26.94 4.64 25.47
CA ALA A 15 -28.36 4.88 25.45
C ALA A 15 -28.89 4.44 24.09
N SER A 16 -29.71 3.41 24.11
CA SER A 16 -30.57 3.00 23.01
C SER A 16 -31.48 4.18 22.62
N LEU A 17 -31.30 4.71 21.43
CA LEU A 17 -32.24 5.59 20.79
C LEU A 17 -32.69 4.96 19.48
N THR A 18 -33.86 4.32 19.54
CA THR A 18 -34.75 4.15 18.41
C THR A 18 -35.48 5.47 18.21
N ALA A 19 -35.03 6.25 17.25
CA ALA A 19 -35.83 7.28 16.61
C ALA A 19 -35.28 7.45 15.20
N SER A 20 -36.13 7.36 14.21
CA SER A 20 -35.87 7.73 12.83
C SER A 20 -35.38 9.18 12.82
N GLU A 21 -34.09 9.42 12.78
CA GLU A 21 -33.50 10.69 12.39
C GLU A 21 -33.88 10.90 10.92
N GLU A 22 -34.85 11.76 10.67
CA GLU A 22 -35.02 12.38 9.37
C GLU A 22 -33.75 13.12 9.08
N ASN A 23 -32.98 12.57 8.12
CA ASN A 23 -31.72 13.11 7.64
C ASN A 23 -32.01 14.48 7.02
N MET A 24 -31.88 15.56 7.81
CA MET A 24 -32.03 16.92 7.29
C MET A 24 -30.99 17.10 6.18
N PRO A 25 -31.36 17.66 5.02
CA PRO A 25 -30.41 17.81 3.92
C PRO A 25 -29.28 18.74 4.35
N LYS A 26 -28.04 18.26 4.18
CA LYS A 26 -26.83 19.06 4.42
C LYS A 26 -26.94 20.40 3.71
N GLN A 27 -26.73 21.53 4.41
CA GLN A 27 -26.78 22.85 3.81
C GLN A 27 -25.39 23.40 3.53
N LEU A 28 -25.19 23.97 2.34
CA LEU A 28 -23.95 24.69 1.98
C LEU A 28 -24.04 26.14 2.48
N ILE A 29 -23.06 26.55 3.28
CA ILE A 29 -22.92 27.92 3.77
C ILE A 29 -21.92 28.66 2.89
N LEU A 30 -22.44 29.52 2.01
CA LEU A 30 -21.66 30.19 0.97
C LEU A 30 -21.17 31.56 1.43
N CYS A 31 -19.90 31.88 1.09
CA CYS A 31 -19.30 33.20 1.30
C CYS A 31 -18.44 33.58 0.08
N ASP A 32 -18.66 34.79 -0.47
CA ASP A 32 -17.90 35.32 -1.61
C ASP A 32 -16.61 36.00 -1.22
N CYS A 33 -16.22 35.96 0.06
CA CYS A 33 -15.00 36.59 0.58
C CYS A 33 -14.85 38.06 0.18
N SER A 34 -15.85 38.88 0.53
CA SER A 34 -15.92 40.30 0.18
C SER A 34 -15.99 40.56 -1.32
N GLY A 35 -16.71 39.74 -2.06
CA GLY A 35 -16.91 39.85 -3.50
C GLY A 35 -15.71 39.42 -4.33
N SER A 36 -14.74 38.67 -3.74
CA SER A 36 -13.52 38.29 -4.44
C SER A 36 -13.65 37.00 -5.26
N GLN A 37 -14.76 36.26 -5.12
CA GLN A 37 -15.06 35.10 -5.95
C GLN A 37 -16.50 35.11 -6.46
N PRO A 38 -16.75 34.68 -7.70
CA PRO A 38 -18.09 34.62 -8.24
C PRO A 38 -18.84 33.41 -7.71
N LEU A 39 -20.05 33.63 -7.14
CA LEU A 39 -20.91 32.56 -6.62
C LEU A 39 -22.36 32.81 -7.02
N ASP A 40 -23.02 31.74 -7.47
CA ASP A 40 -24.47 31.71 -7.71
C ASP A 40 -25.07 30.56 -6.87
N SER A 41 -25.81 30.95 -5.83
CA SER A 41 -26.38 29.98 -4.88
C SER A 41 -27.49 29.13 -5.51
N GLU A 42 -28.27 29.68 -6.44
CA GLU A 42 -29.37 28.97 -7.10
C GLU A 42 -28.79 27.94 -8.10
N ALA A 43 -27.87 28.39 -8.94
CA ALA A 43 -27.21 27.50 -9.88
C ALA A 43 -26.43 26.35 -9.17
N LEU A 44 -25.71 26.68 -8.11
CA LEU A 44 -24.96 25.66 -7.34
C LEU A 44 -25.89 24.69 -6.60
N SER A 45 -27.01 25.19 -6.05
CA SER A 45 -28.04 24.34 -5.43
C SER A 45 -28.68 23.40 -6.45
N ALA A 46 -29.02 23.89 -7.64
CA ALA A 46 -29.58 23.07 -8.69
C ALA A 46 -28.60 22.00 -9.21
N ALA A 47 -27.30 22.35 -9.36
CA ALA A 47 -26.28 21.44 -9.86
C ALA A 47 -25.83 20.40 -8.83
N SER A 48 -25.76 20.77 -7.55
CA SER A 48 -25.29 19.89 -6.47
C SER A 48 -26.39 19.05 -5.81
N GLY A 49 -27.66 19.48 -5.97
CA GLY A 49 -28.80 18.89 -5.27
C GLY A 49 -28.88 19.21 -3.78
N LEU A 50 -28.02 20.12 -3.28
CA LEU A 50 -28.02 20.56 -1.88
C LEU A 50 -28.60 21.96 -1.74
N PRO A 51 -29.35 22.24 -0.67
CA PRO A 51 -29.78 23.60 -0.34
C PRO A 51 -28.54 24.47 -0.05
N CYS A 52 -28.50 25.64 -0.67
CA CYS A 52 -27.46 26.64 -0.42
C CYS A 52 -28.04 27.79 0.45
N SER A 53 -27.21 28.35 1.32
CA SER A 53 -27.53 29.63 1.95
C SER A 53 -27.56 30.76 0.89
N LYS A 54 -28.07 31.93 1.24
CA LYS A 54 -27.72 33.14 0.50
C LYS A 54 -26.20 33.29 0.49
N VAL A 55 -25.67 33.93 -0.54
CA VAL A 55 -24.24 34.26 -0.58
C VAL A 55 -23.94 35.33 0.47
N HIS A 56 -23.08 35.00 1.44
CA HIS A 56 -22.57 35.94 2.44
C HIS A 56 -21.26 36.56 1.93
N SER A 57 -20.94 37.77 2.39
CA SER A 57 -19.71 38.46 1.93
C SER A 57 -18.54 38.37 2.91
N SER A 58 -18.80 38.22 4.21
CA SER A 58 -17.73 38.27 5.22
C SER A 58 -18.13 37.54 6.49
N LEU A 59 -18.39 36.21 6.37
CA LEU A 59 -18.85 35.37 7.50
C LEU A 59 -17.85 35.34 8.67
N CYS A 60 -16.56 35.40 8.42
CA CYS A 60 -15.51 35.36 9.44
C CYS A 60 -15.24 36.70 10.13
N THR A 61 -15.86 37.81 9.68
CA THR A 61 -15.64 39.15 10.24
C THR A 61 -16.93 39.88 10.54
N THR A 62 -17.55 40.52 9.53
CA THR A 62 -18.72 41.41 9.75
C THR A 62 -20.07 40.68 9.86
N GLN A 63 -20.13 39.40 9.46
CA GLN A 63 -21.37 38.59 9.46
C GLN A 63 -21.26 37.36 10.39
N THR A 64 -20.53 37.50 11.50
CA THR A 64 -20.35 36.40 12.47
C THR A 64 -21.65 35.91 13.07
N ASP A 65 -22.67 36.77 13.23
CA ASP A 65 -24.00 36.35 13.68
C ASP A 65 -24.63 35.33 12.74
N ALA A 66 -24.42 35.47 11.43
CA ALA A 66 -24.87 34.50 10.43
C ALA A 66 -24.10 33.18 10.53
N ALA A 67 -22.79 33.24 10.84
CA ALA A 67 -22.00 32.04 11.09
C ALA A 67 -22.48 31.31 12.36
N VAL A 68 -22.76 32.04 13.44
CA VAL A 68 -23.35 31.50 14.70
C VAL A 68 -24.69 30.81 14.42
N ALA A 69 -25.54 31.42 13.59
CA ALA A 69 -26.81 30.82 13.21
C ALA A 69 -26.62 29.54 12.38
N ALA A 70 -25.68 29.54 11.44
CA ALA A 70 -25.35 28.36 10.62
C ALA A 70 -24.78 27.22 11.44
N LEU A 71 -23.97 27.49 12.48
CA LEU A 71 -23.38 26.48 13.38
C LEU A 71 -24.43 25.79 14.28
N GLN A 72 -25.70 26.23 14.27
CA GLN A 72 -26.78 25.50 14.95
C GLN A 72 -27.17 24.22 14.18
N ASP A 73 -26.92 24.17 12.89
CA ASP A 73 -27.11 22.98 12.04
C ASP A 73 -25.85 22.12 12.09
N PRO A 74 -25.88 20.89 12.66
CA PRO A 74 -24.71 20.01 12.75
C PRO A 74 -24.28 19.49 11.40
N ASP A 75 -25.14 19.50 10.38
CA ASP A 75 -24.89 19.02 9.03
C ASP A 75 -24.45 20.12 8.06
N ALA A 76 -24.33 21.38 8.53
CA ALA A 76 -23.87 22.49 7.72
C ALA A 76 -22.44 22.28 7.19
N ILE A 77 -22.23 22.56 5.89
CA ILE A 77 -20.92 22.56 5.24
C ILE A 77 -20.51 24.00 4.98
N PHE A 78 -19.47 24.46 5.68
CA PHE A 78 -18.92 25.79 5.46
C PHE A 78 -18.01 25.81 4.24
N CYS A 79 -18.39 26.56 3.20
CA CYS A 79 -17.60 26.68 1.97
C CYS A 79 -16.42 27.66 2.15
N CYS A 80 -15.55 27.35 3.11
CA CYS A 80 -14.39 28.15 3.50
C CYS A 80 -13.26 27.26 4.02
N GLY A 81 -12.11 27.25 3.35
CA GLY A 81 -10.91 26.57 3.82
C GLY A 81 -10.03 27.47 4.71
N GLN A 82 -9.92 28.75 4.34
CA GLN A 82 -9.01 29.73 4.96
C GLN A 82 -9.26 29.89 6.48
N GLU A 83 -10.51 30.10 6.88
CA GLU A 83 -10.86 30.44 8.26
C GLU A 83 -11.48 29.26 9.02
N SER A 84 -11.14 28.04 8.64
CA SER A 84 -11.61 26.81 9.29
C SER A 84 -11.33 26.81 10.80
N ARG A 85 -10.14 27.28 11.21
CA ARG A 85 -9.76 27.38 12.63
C ARG A 85 -10.67 28.35 13.40
N PHE A 86 -11.01 29.49 12.80
CA PHE A 86 -11.92 30.46 13.41
C PHE A 86 -13.30 29.86 13.65
N PHE A 87 -13.87 29.21 12.63
CA PHE A 87 -15.21 28.58 12.75
C PHE A 87 -15.20 27.37 13.69
N THR A 88 -14.09 26.63 13.77
CA THR A 88 -13.93 25.54 14.75
C THR A 88 -13.93 26.10 16.18
N ALA A 89 -13.13 27.14 16.45
CA ALA A 89 -13.11 27.77 17.77
C ALA A 89 -14.47 28.39 18.14
N LEU A 90 -15.16 29.02 17.18
CA LEU A 90 -16.48 29.54 17.38
C LEU A 90 -17.53 28.45 17.70
N ALA A 91 -17.45 27.29 17.05
CA ALA A 91 -18.29 26.14 17.34
C ALA A 91 -18.03 25.59 18.76
N GLU A 92 -16.74 25.48 19.15
CA GLU A 92 -16.32 25.07 20.50
C GLU A 92 -16.87 26.02 21.57
N GLU A 93 -16.79 27.34 21.36
CA GLU A 93 -17.37 28.34 22.27
C GLU A 93 -18.92 28.20 22.43
N LEU A 94 -19.58 27.75 21.36
CA LEU A 94 -21.02 27.48 21.37
C LEU A 94 -21.36 26.07 21.90
N GLY A 95 -20.38 25.27 22.30
CA GLY A 95 -20.56 23.89 22.76
C GLY A 95 -21.03 22.95 21.65
N ARG A 96 -20.65 23.25 20.40
CA ARG A 96 -20.95 22.46 19.19
C ARG A 96 -19.74 21.73 18.68
N GLU A 97 -19.97 20.67 17.90
CA GLU A 97 -18.91 20.01 17.12
C GLU A 97 -18.43 20.93 15.97
N ALA A 98 -17.16 20.78 15.57
CA ALA A 98 -16.62 21.52 14.43
C ALA A 98 -17.40 21.19 13.15
N PRO A 99 -17.80 22.20 12.35
CA PRO A 99 -18.52 21.96 11.11
C PRO A 99 -17.62 21.31 10.07
N ARG A 100 -18.22 20.76 9.02
CA ARG A 100 -17.47 20.34 7.83
C ARG A 100 -17.04 21.57 7.03
N PHE A 101 -15.85 21.49 6.44
CA PHE A 101 -15.29 22.55 5.60
C PHE A 101 -15.10 22.08 4.17
N LEU A 102 -15.39 22.97 3.22
CA LEU A 102 -15.12 22.78 1.80
C LEU A 102 -14.47 24.05 1.24
N ASP A 103 -13.27 23.94 0.72
CA ASP A 103 -12.58 25.07 0.10
C ASP A 103 -13.03 25.22 -1.35
N LEU A 104 -13.99 26.11 -1.61
CA LEU A 104 -14.40 26.48 -2.96
C LEU A 104 -13.57 27.65 -3.51
N ARG A 105 -13.07 28.53 -2.65
CA ARG A 105 -12.36 29.74 -3.05
C ARG A 105 -11.03 29.41 -3.72
N ASP A 106 -10.14 28.75 -2.97
CA ASP A 106 -8.77 28.53 -3.42
C ASP A 106 -8.71 27.41 -4.49
N ARG A 107 -9.64 26.44 -4.40
CA ARG A 107 -9.71 25.31 -5.33
C ARG A 107 -10.46 25.61 -6.64
N ALA A 108 -11.34 26.64 -6.65
CA ALA A 108 -12.17 26.96 -7.83
C ALA A 108 -12.36 28.46 -8.06
N GLY A 109 -12.82 29.22 -7.03
CA GLY A 109 -13.29 30.60 -7.18
C GLY A 109 -12.20 31.62 -7.48
N TRP A 110 -11.00 31.45 -6.93
CA TRP A 110 -9.84 32.29 -7.21
C TRP A 110 -9.04 31.69 -8.39
N SER A 111 -9.55 31.95 -9.61
CA SER A 111 -8.94 31.51 -10.85
C SER A 111 -9.00 32.65 -11.87
N GLN A 112 -7.98 32.76 -12.70
CA GLN A 112 -7.97 33.72 -13.81
C GLN A 112 -9.17 33.53 -14.76
N GLU A 113 -9.68 32.30 -14.90
CA GLU A 113 -10.81 31.93 -15.73
C GLU A 113 -12.17 32.15 -15.03
N ALA A 114 -12.20 32.42 -13.71
CA ALA A 114 -13.42 32.60 -12.93
C ALA A 114 -13.97 34.05 -13.06
N GLN A 115 -14.39 34.44 -14.26
CA GLN A 115 -14.95 35.78 -14.50
C GLN A 115 -16.43 35.86 -14.09
N THR A 116 -17.15 34.76 -14.23
CA THR A 116 -18.56 34.61 -13.82
C THR A 116 -18.74 33.33 -13.01
N ALA A 117 -19.83 33.23 -12.25
CA ALA A 117 -20.17 32.02 -11.52
C ALA A 117 -20.34 30.79 -12.45
N GLY A 118 -20.80 31.02 -13.68
CA GLY A 118 -20.97 29.97 -14.70
C GLY A 118 -19.67 29.30 -15.11
N ASP A 119 -18.57 30.05 -15.13
CA ASP A 119 -17.25 29.53 -15.59
C ASP A 119 -16.71 28.45 -14.65
N VAL A 120 -17.01 28.54 -13.34
CA VAL A 120 -16.50 27.64 -12.31
C VAL A 120 -17.56 26.72 -11.69
N LEU A 121 -18.82 26.88 -12.12
CA LEU A 121 -19.94 26.07 -11.62
C LEU A 121 -19.68 24.54 -11.77
N PRO A 122 -19.18 24.03 -12.90
CA PRO A 122 -18.89 22.60 -13.05
C PRO A 122 -17.88 22.09 -12.01
N LYS A 123 -16.80 22.86 -11.81
CA LYS A 123 -15.76 22.51 -10.83
C LYS A 123 -16.28 22.59 -9.39
N MET A 124 -16.99 23.65 -9.03
CA MET A 124 -17.60 23.80 -7.69
C MET A 124 -18.59 22.68 -7.41
N SER A 125 -19.42 22.31 -8.39
CA SER A 125 -20.37 21.19 -8.27
C SER A 125 -19.67 19.86 -8.05
N ALA A 126 -18.55 19.62 -8.72
CA ALA A 126 -17.73 18.43 -8.53
C ALA A 126 -17.16 18.35 -7.11
N LEU A 127 -16.57 19.45 -6.60
CA LEU A 127 -16.04 19.53 -5.23
C LEU A 127 -17.11 19.35 -4.17
N VAL A 128 -18.30 19.92 -4.40
CA VAL A 128 -19.46 19.73 -3.50
C VAL A 128 -19.92 18.28 -3.49
N ALA A 129 -19.99 17.64 -4.66
CA ALA A 129 -20.39 16.23 -4.74
C ALA A 129 -19.37 15.30 -4.04
N GLU A 130 -18.08 15.58 -4.16
CA GLU A 130 -17.04 14.86 -3.42
C GLU A 130 -17.19 15.03 -1.90
N ALA A 131 -17.43 16.24 -1.42
CA ALA A 131 -17.58 16.53 0.00
C ALA A 131 -18.80 15.85 0.65
N GLN A 132 -19.77 15.39 -0.14
CA GLN A 132 -20.93 14.63 0.33
C GLN A 132 -20.64 13.15 0.55
N LEU A 133 -19.52 12.64 0.03
CA LEU A 133 -19.20 11.22 0.17
C LEU A 133 -18.95 10.88 1.64
N ASP A 134 -19.58 9.79 2.07
CA ASP A 134 -19.31 9.19 3.37
C ASP A 134 -18.15 8.22 3.24
N ILE A 135 -16.96 8.68 3.60
CA ILE A 135 -15.72 7.91 3.53
C ILE A 135 -15.44 7.31 4.90
N ARG A 136 -15.42 6.00 4.97
CA ARG A 136 -15.11 5.28 6.20
C ARG A 136 -13.73 5.70 6.73
N PRO A 137 -13.63 6.10 8.02
CA PRO A 137 -12.35 6.46 8.61
C PRO A 137 -11.39 5.27 8.65
N ALA A 138 -10.10 5.57 8.65
CA ALA A 138 -9.06 4.57 8.84
C ALA A 138 -9.23 3.87 10.19
N LYS A 139 -8.94 2.57 10.21
CA LYS A 139 -8.79 1.84 11.48
C LYS A 139 -7.49 2.27 12.13
N SER A 140 -7.47 2.33 13.45
CA SER A 140 -6.30 2.72 14.22
C SER A 140 -6.08 1.79 15.40
N VAL A 141 -4.86 1.82 15.93
CA VAL A 141 -4.48 1.18 17.18
C VAL A 141 -3.83 2.21 18.10
N ASP A 142 -4.02 2.03 19.39
CA ASP A 142 -3.38 2.88 20.39
C ASP A 142 -1.91 2.45 20.57
N VAL A 143 -1.00 3.42 20.52
CA VAL A 143 0.42 3.30 20.83
C VAL A 143 0.68 4.06 22.12
N ILE A 144 1.15 3.35 23.13
CA ILE A 144 1.42 3.94 24.44
C ILE A 144 2.92 4.23 24.54
N SER A 145 3.27 5.47 24.88
CA SER A 145 4.62 5.88 25.26
C SER A 145 4.59 6.35 26.70
N GLU A 146 5.28 5.65 27.57
CA GLU A 146 5.43 6.03 28.98
C GLU A 146 6.50 7.11 29.19
N GLY A 147 7.21 7.46 28.11
CA GLY A 147 8.23 8.50 28.10
C GLY A 147 9.62 8.00 28.46
N LEU A 148 9.90 6.70 28.34
CA LEU A 148 11.25 6.17 28.51
C LEU A 148 12.10 6.59 27.30
N CYS A 149 13.03 7.55 27.51
CA CYS A 149 13.82 8.15 26.46
C CYS A 149 15.30 7.77 26.58
N LEU A 150 15.83 7.18 25.51
CA LEU A 150 17.27 6.94 25.35
C LEU A 150 17.90 8.07 24.53
N ILE A 151 18.76 8.86 25.16
CA ILE A 151 19.56 9.90 24.49
C ILE A 151 20.94 9.32 24.17
N VAL A 152 21.36 9.34 22.91
CA VAL A 152 22.67 8.79 22.50
C VAL A 152 23.54 9.88 21.93
N GLY A 153 24.74 10.09 22.47
CA GLY A 153 25.67 11.10 21.97
C GLY A 153 26.88 11.31 22.86
N THR A 154 27.69 12.30 22.53
CA THR A 154 28.81 12.76 23.34
C THR A 154 28.30 13.56 24.54
N ALA A 155 29.08 13.62 25.64
CA ALA A 155 28.67 14.24 26.89
C ALA A 155 28.30 15.71 26.75
N ASP A 156 29.00 16.45 25.91
CA ASP A 156 28.79 17.87 25.66
C ASP A 156 27.44 18.22 25.04
N VAL A 157 26.82 17.29 24.31
CA VAL A 157 25.49 17.46 23.66
C VAL A 157 24.41 16.71 24.40
N ALA A 158 24.68 15.45 24.79
CA ALA A 158 23.66 14.55 25.36
C ALA A 158 23.27 14.94 26.81
N LEU A 159 24.24 15.39 27.65
CA LEU A 159 23.92 15.78 29.03
C LEU A 159 23.05 17.05 29.12
N PRO A 160 23.32 18.14 28.38
CA PRO A 160 22.43 19.30 28.36
C PRO A 160 21.02 18.99 27.80
N ALA A 161 20.91 18.02 26.86
CA ALA A 161 19.61 17.56 26.38
C ALA A 161 18.85 16.79 27.47
N ALA A 162 19.53 15.92 28.22
CA ALA A 162 18.95 15.18 29.33
C ALA A 162 18.46 16.10 30.45
N GLU A 163 19.23 17.13 30.81
CA GLU A 163 18.86 18.14 31.83
C GLU A 163 17.55 18.86 31.48
N LYS A 164 17.26 19.07 30.18
CA LYS A 164 16.00 19.69 29.73
C LYS A 164 14.82 18.74 29.75
N LEU A 165 15.05 17.43 29.65
CA LEU A 165 14.00 16.41 29.53
C LEU A 165 13.71 15.65 30.82
N GLN A 166 14.60 15.66 31.82
CA GLN A 166 14.54 14.86 33.03
C GLN A 166 13.27 15.05 33.89
N ASP A 167 12.64 16.22 33.80
CA ASP A 167 11.40 16.50 34.56
C ASP A 167 10.13 16.04 33.80
N ILE A 168 10.27 15.64 32.53
CA ILE A 168 9.17 15.25 31.66
C ILE A 168 9.25 13.78 31.28
N LEU A 169 10.47 13.26 31.05
CA LEU A 169 10.75 11.92 30.53
C LEU A 169 11.60 11.11 31.53
N GLY A 170 11.44 9.79 31.49
CA GLY A 170 12.36 8.85 32.11
C GLY A 170 13.63 8.71 31.26
N VAL A 171 14.62 9.59 31.49
CA VAL A 171 15.79 9.71 30.61
C VAL A 171 16.90 8.74 31.00
N THR A 172 17.42 8.03 30.03
CA THR A 172 18.71 7.31 30.08
C THR A 172 19.65 7.89 29.03
N VAL A 173 20.85 8.33 29.43
CA VAL A 173 21.88 8.84 28.52
C VAL A 173 22.89 7.74 28.21
N LEU A 174 23.08 7.42 26.93
CA LEU A 174 24.16 6.56 26.45
C LEU A 174 25.30 7.45 25.93
N LEU A 175 26.35 7.60 26.73
CA LEU A 175 27.55 8.34 26.36
C LEU A 175 28.41 7.49 25.42
N THR A 176 28.78 8.08 24.29
CA THR A 176 29.60 7.44 23.24
C THR A 176 31.09 7.80 23.34
N ASP A 177 31.46 8.73 24.23
CA ASP A 177 32.79 9.19 24.50
C ASP A 177 33.31 8.74 25.87
N ASP A 178 34.59 9.01 26.15
CA ASP A 178 35.25 8.68 27.42
C ASP A 178 35.01 9.72 28.53
N ALA A 179 33.85 10.34 28.53
CA ALA A 179 33.52 11.37 29.51
C ALA A 179 33.52 10.83 30.95
N ALA A 180 33.83 11.71 31.90
CA ALA A 180 33.69 11.41 33.32
C ALA A 180 32.21 11.14 33.69
N PRO A 181 31.91 10.37 34.73
CA PRO A 181 30.56 10.17 35.21
C PRO A 181 29.85 11.50 35.50
N PRO A 182 28.61 11.70 35.00
CA PRO A 182 27.83 12.88 35.32
C PRO A 182 27.41 12.89 36.78
N LEU A 183 27.38 14.03 37.41
CA LEU A 183 26.98 14.20 38.82
C LEU A 183 25.45 14.39 38.99
N SER A 184 24.70 14.39 37.92
CA SER A 184 23.24 14.51 37.96
C SER A 184 22.57 13.23 38.47
N ARG A 185 21.48 13.37 39.25
CA ARG A 185 20.61 12.28 39.68
C ARG A 185 19.22 12.34 39.06
N GLY A 186 18.98 13.29 38.18
CA GLY A 186 17.69 13.44 37.51
C GLY A 186 17.49 12.45 36.34
N PHE A 187 18.58 11.79 35.91
CA PHE A 187 18.55 10.81 34.81
C PHE A 187 19.62 9.73 35.03
N ASP A 188 19.42 8.58 34.37
CA ASP A 188 20.39 7.50 34.36
C ASP A 188 21.45 7.73 33.29
N ALA A 189 22.69 7.31 33.58
CA ALA A 189 23.79 7.39 32.62
C ALA A 189 24.46 6.00 32.46
N ILE A 190 24.69 5.65 31.22
CA ILE A 190 25.44 4.48 30.78
C ILE A 190 26.47 4.92 29.75
N ARG A 191 27.52 4.14 29.58
CA ARG A 191 28.52 4.38 28.53
C ARG A 191 28.65 3.13 27.66
N GLY A 192 28.88 3.31 26.33
CA GLY A 192 29.03 2.21 25.42
C GLY A 192 28.78 2.60 23.97
N GLN A 193 28.69 1.60 23.13
CA GLN A 193 28.44 1.80 21.69
C GLN A 193 27.09 1.18 21.31
N LEU A 194 26.19 1.98 20.76
CA LEU A 194 24.90 1.50 20.27
C LEU A 194 25.14 0.65 19.03
N ARG A 195 24.94 -0.66 19.18
CA ARG A 195 25.13 -1.64 18.09
C ARG A 195 23.94 -1.72 17.15
N SER A 196 22.74 -1.78 17.71
CA SER A 196 21.51 -1.87 16.91
C SER A 196 20.30 -1.40 17.70
N ALA A 197 19.28 -0.95 16.96
CA ALA A 197 17.96 -0.66 17.49
C ALA A 197 16.90 -1.30 16.59
N ARG A 198 15.76 -1.67 17.16
CA ARG A 198 14.58 -2.20 16.45
C ARG A 198 13.33 -1.62 17.09
N GLY A 199 12.20 -1.64 16.35
CA GLY A 199 10.91 -1.17 16.86
C GLY A 199 10.55 0.23 16.40
N ALA A 200 9.61 0.84 17.10
CA ALA A 200 9.06 2.18 16.86
C ALA A 200 8.64 2.80 18.20
N LEU A 201 7.98 3.95 18.18
CA LEU A 201 7.45 4.66 19.36
C LEU A 201 6.77 3.70 20.34
N GLY A 202 7.15 3.77 21.61
CA GLY A 202 6.62 2.94 22.70
C GLY A 202 7.19 1.51 22.78
N SER A 203 8.08 1.10 21.84
CA SER A 203 8.57 -0.29 21.79
C SER A 203 9.93 -0.47 21.13
N PHE A 204 10.86 0.45 21.33
CA PHE A 204 12.23 0.25 20.84
C PHE A 204 12.99 -0.76 21.73
N GLU A 205 13.68 -1.67 21.07
CA GLU A 205 14.69 -2.54 21.67
C GLU A 205 16.06 -2.13 21.17
N VAL A 206 17.01 -1.92 22.08
CA VAL A 206 18.37 -1.51 21.77
C VAL A 206 19.39 -2.51 22.27
N THR A 207 20.48 -2.67 21.54
CA THR A 207 21.63 -3.48 21.92
C THR A 207 22.88 -2.60 21.97
N VAL A 208 23.58 -2.63 23.10
CA VAL A 208 24.77 -1.82 23.38
C VAL A 208 25.95 -2.74 23.66
N ASP A 209 27.06 -2.50 22.95
CA ASP A 209 28.34 -3.16 23.19
C ASP A 209 29.25 -2.25 24.04
N ALA A 210 30.23 -2.85 24.71
CA ALA A 210 31.08 -2.21 25.72
C ALA A 210 30.26 -1.45 26.78
N LEU A 211 29.07 -1.95 27.12
CA LEU A 211 28.15 -1.32 28.06
C LEU A 211 28.78 -1.23 29.45
N GLN A 212 28.85 -0.05 29.98
CA GLN A 212 29.27 0.26 31.35
C GLN A 212 28.14 1.00 32.06
N SER A 213 27.75 0.53 33.25
CA SER A 213 26.79 1.18 34.10
C SER A 213 27.51 2.07 35.11
N LEU A 214 26.85 3.12 35.56
CA LEU A 214 27.37 4.00 36.59
C LEU A 214 27.31 3.34 37.93
N ASP A 215 28.45 3.23 38.61
CA ASP A 215 28.54 2.77 40.01
C ASP A 215 28.56 3.98 40.96
N VAL A 216 27.50 4.16 41.69
CA VAL A 216 27.25 5.28 42.61
C VAL A 216 27.45 4.88 44.11
N THR A 217 27.92 3.68 44.36
CA THR A 217 28.07 3.16 45.73
C THR A 217 29.24 3.77 46.49
N GLY A 218 30.26 4.24 45.77
CA GLY A 218 31.44 4.89 46.34
C GLY A 218 31.26 6.38 46.54
N ARG A 219 32.30 7.03 47.16
CA ARG A 219 32.37 8.46 47.31
C ARG A 219 32.56 9.16 45.96
N ASP A 220 33.36 8.53 45.10
CA ASP A 220 33.58 8.93 43.70
C ASP A 220 32.80 7.92 42.80
N TRP A 221 31.99 8.47 41.89
CA TRP A 221 31.26 7.65 40.94
C TRP A 221 32.18 7.10 39.86
N THR A 222 32.04 5.84 39.52
CA THR A 222 32.92 5.16 38.56
C THR A 222 32.09 4.37 37.54
N TRP A 223 32.71 4.04 36.42
CA TRP A 223 32.11 3.17 35.43
C TRP A 223 32.41 1.69 35.78
N SER A 224 31.39 0.83 35.62
CA SER A 224 31.58 -0.63 35.80
C SER A 224 32.49 -1.18 34.68
N ALA A 225 32.92 -2.43 34.82
CA ALA A 225 33.62 -3.12 33.73
C ALA A 225 32.73 -3.23 32.48
N PRO A 226 33.29 -3.05 31.30
CA PRO A 226 32.53 -3.11 30.05
C PRO A 226 32.01 -4.54 29.79
N ARG A 227 30.79 -4.64 29.24
CA ARG A 227 30.17 -5.89 28.79
C ARG A 227 29.50 -5.70 27.44
N ASP A 228 29.55 -6.70 26.57
CA ASP A 228 28.92 -6.68 25.26
C ASP A 228 27.47 -7.21 25.30
N ALA A 229 26.71 -6.89 24.24
CA ALA A 229 25.36 -7.33 24.03
C ALA A 229 24.37 -6.97 25.16
N GLY A 230 24.60 -5.84 25.84
CA GLY A 230 23.63 -5.27 26.78
C GLY A 230 22.34 -4.91 26.05
N ARG A 231 21.19 -5.34 26.59
CA ARG A 231 19.87 -5.06 26.01
C ARG A 231 19.06 -4.13 26.91
N SER A 232 18.32 -3.21 26.29
CA SER A 232 17.37 -2.34 26.98
C SER A 232 16.20 -2.04 26.05
N ALA A 233 15.09 -1.60 26.65
CA ALA A 233 13.91 -1.11 25.92
C ALA A 233 13.69 0.36 26.27
N CYS A 234 13.13 1.11 25.31
CA CYS A 234 12.72 2.50 25.50
C CYS A 234 11.59 2.85 24.54
N ASP A 235 10.89 3.95 24.83
CA ASP A 235 9.78 4.43 24.00
C ASP A 235 10.26 5.38 22.93
N ILE A 236 11.31 6.15 23.23
CA ILE A 236 11.83 7.23 22.41
C ILE A 236 13.35 7.08 22.30
N ILE A 237 13.90 7.29 21.10
CA ILE A 237 15.35 7.40 20.89
C ILE A 237 15.67 8.79 20.38
N LEU A 238 16.51 9.54 21.09
CA LEU A 238 17.07 10.82 20.67
C LEU A 238 18.54 10.61 20.26
N ASP A 239 18.78 10.51 18.96
CA ASP A 239 20.10 10.24 18.38
C ASP A 239 20.85 11.53 18.06
N LEU A 240 21.83 11.85 18.89
CA LEU A 240 22.72 13.03 18.80
C LEU A 240 24.16 12.64 18.46
N ARG A 241 24.41 11.47 17.89
CA ARG A 241 25.77 10.98 17.57
C ARG A 241 26.40 11.69 16.37
N GLY A 242 25.59 12.17 15.42
CA GLY A 242 26.08 12.65 14.12
C GLY A 242 26.49 11.56 13.15
N ASP A 243 26.40 10.29 13.54
CA ASP A 243 26.71 9.11 12.73
C ASP A 243 25.60 8.78 11.72
N ALA A 244 25.76 7.67 10.96
CA ALA A 244 24.70 7.14 10.11
C ALA A 244 23.42 6.83 10.92
N PRO A 245 22.23 7.05 10.32
CA PRO A 245 20.98 6.76 11.00
C PRO A 245 20.83 5.27 11.34
N LEU A 246 20.12 4.98 12.43
CA LEU A 246 19.87 3.61 12.88
C LEU A 246 18.85 2.85 12.02
N PHE A 247 17.99 3.59 11.33
CA PHE A 247 16.88 3.05 10.56
C PHE A 247 16.89 3.59 9.13
N PRO A 248 16.39 2.81 8.15
CA PRO A 248 16.05 3.35 6.84
C PRO A 248 14.96 4.43 6.96
N ALA A 249 15.04 5.48 6.12
CA ALA A 249 14.12 6.61 6.14
C ALA A 249 13.83 7.11 7.58
N PRO A 250 14.86 7.60 8.28
CA PRO A 250 14.79 7.91 9.72
C PRO A 250 13.72 8.95 10.06
N GLU A 251 13.41 9.86 9.13
CA GLU A 251 12.36 10.88 9.27
C GLU A 251 10.94 10.31 9.28
N LYS A 252 10.78 9.03 8.86
CA LYS A 252 9.50 8.30 8.85
C LYS A 252 9.34 7.33 10.02
N ARG A 253 10.38 7.18 10.86
CA ARG A 253 10.34 6.29 12.03
C ARG A 253 9.80 7.04 13.25
N GLU A 254 8.57 6.78 13.66
CA GLU A 254 7.98 7.39 14.84
C GLU A 254 8.75 7.04 16.10
N GLY A 255 8.98 8.03 16.97
CA GLY A 255 9.76 7.88 18.20
C GLY A 255 11.28 7.92 18.03
N TYR A 256 11.80 7.89 16.80
CA TYR A 256 13.21 8.08 16.51
C TYR A 256 13.47 9.51 16.05
N LEU A 257 14.13 10.28 16.90
CA LEU A 257 14.49 11.67 16.66
C LEU A 257 15.99 11.77 16.44
N ARG A 258 16.40 12.45 15.40
CA ARG A 258 17.81 12.61 15.05
C ARG A 258 18.12 14.06 14.77
N ALA A 259 19.24 14.55 15.35
CA ALA A 259 19.73 15.89 15.08
C ALA A 259 21.24 15.87 14.86
N ASP A 260 21.74 16.81 14.04
CA ASP A 260 23.18 17.07 13.94
C ASP A 260 23.66 17.69 15.27
N PRO A 261 24.57 17.03 16.00
CA PRO A 261 25.10 17.55 17.27
C PRO A 261 25.76 18.89 17.12
N LYS A 262 26.23 19.27 15.94
CA LYS A 262 26.86 20.59 15.65
C LYS A 262 25.84 21.71 15.45
N SER A 263 24.55 21.40 15.34
CA SER A 263 23.47 22.37 15.17
C SER A 263 22.67 22.52 16.46
N PRO A 264 22.91 23.52 17.31
CA PRO A 264 22.12 23.71 18.54
C PRO A 264 20.64 23.92 18.31
N VAL A 265 20.25 24.47 17.16
CA VAL A 265 18.84 24.65 16.78
C VAL A 265 18.19 23.27 16.50
N ALA A 266 18.84 22.43 15.67
CA ALA A 266 18.32 21.09 15.38
C ALA A 266 18.22 20.22 16.64
N VAL A 267 19.21 20.33 17.55
CA VAL A 267 19.16 19.63 18.86
C VAL A 267 18.01 20.15 19.71
N ALA A 268 17.78 21.47 19.76
CA ALA A 268 16.68 22.05 20.54
C ALA A 268 15.32 21.64 19.98
N ASP A 269 15.15 21.61 18.66
CA ASP A 269 13.92 21.15 18.00
C ASP A 269 13.67 19.66 18.29
N ALA A 270 14.69 18.81 18.25
CA ALA A 270 14.59 17.39 18.56
C ALA A 270 14.25 17.14 20.04
N VAL A 271 14.83 17.92 20.97
CA VAL A 271 14.49 17.89 22.40
C VAL A 271 13.03 18.30 22.62
N LEU A 272 12.57 19.38 21.99
CA LEU A 272 11.16 19.79 22.06
C LEU A 272 10.24 18.71 21.51
N ALA A 273 10.58 18.10 20.36
CA ALA A 273 9.81 17.02 19.77
C ALA A 273 9.74 15.79 20.71
N ALA A 274 10.85 15.41 21.36
CA ALA A 274 10.88 14.31 22.33
C ALA A 274 9.95 14.58 23.52
N SER A 275 9.91 15.80 24.04
CA SER A 275 9.06 16.18 25.18
C SER A 275 7.55 16.03 24.91
N GLN A 276 7.15 15.99 23.62
CA GLN A 276 5.75 15.83 23.22
C GLN A 276 5.34 14.35 22.98
N MET A 277 6.27 13.40 23.14
CA MET A 277 6.03 12.01 22.79
C MET A 277 5.66 11.12 24.01
N VAL A 278 4.92 11.67 24.98
CA VAL A 278 4.39 10.95 26.14
C VAL A 278 2.88 10.88 26.06
N GLY A 279 2.32 9.70 26.32
CA GLY A 279 0.87 9.48 26.35
C GLY A 279 0.41 8.40 25.39
N THR A 280 -0.86 8.43 25.06
CA THR A 280 -1.45 7.49 24.11
C THR A 280 -1.63 8.18 22.77
N PHE A 281 -1.07 7.56 21.72
CA PHE A 281 -1.11 8.04 20.35
C PHE A 281 -1.94 7.10 19.50
N GLU A 282 -2.72 7.65 18.59
CA GLU A 282 -3.50 6.88 17.64
C GLU A 282 -2.68 6.63 16.37
N LYS A 283 -2.38 5.37 16.08
CA LYS A 283 -1.64 4.93 14.88
C LYS A 283 -2.60 4.35 13.87
N PRO A 284 -2.76 4.96 12.67
CA PRO A 284 -3.57 4.38 11.61
C PRO A 284 -2.99 3.06 11.10
N LEU A 285 -3.86 2.10 10.83
CA LEU A 285 -3.53 0.86 10.11
C LEU A 285 -3.66 1.15 8.61
N TYR A 286 -2.55 1.52 7.99
CA TYR A 286 -2.52 2.05 6.63
C TYR A 286 -2.83 1.00 5.56
N VAL A 287 -2.45 -0.25 5.78
CA VAL A 287 -2.56 -1.31 4.78
C VAL A 287 -3.17 -2.57 5.36
N LYS A 288 -3.91 -3.28 4.51
CA LYS A 288 -4.43 -4.61 4.77
C LYS A 288 -3.64 -5.61 3.92
N ALA A 289 -3.24 -6.73 4.52
CA ALA A 289 -2.55 -7.82 3.82
C ALA A 289 -3.40 -9.09 3.82
N GLU A 290 -3.47 -9.77 2.66
CA GLU A 290 -4.10 -11.07 2.47
C GLU A 290 -3.03 -12.07 2.01
N PRO A 291 -2.47 -12.87 2.94
CA PRO A 291 -1.34 -13.75 2.65
C PRO A 291 -1.60 -14.78 1.56
N LEU A 292 -2.84 -15.26 1.43
CA LEU A 292 -3.22 -16.27 0.43
C LEU A 292 -3.09 -15.79 -1.02
N LEU A 293 -3.23 -14.48 -1.24
CA LEU A 293 -3.09 -13.87 -2.56
C LEU A 293 -1.63 -13.51 -2.89
N CYS A 294 -0.72 -13.60 -1.92
CA CYS A 294 0.65 -13.15 -2.09
C CYS A 294 1.45 -14.11 -3.00
N ALA A 295 2.19 -13.53 -3.94
CA ALA A 295 3.05 -14.24 -4.88
C ALA A 295 4.55 -14.15 -4.49
N HIS A 296 4.86 -13.90 -3.22
CA HIS A 296 6.24 -13.69 -2.77
C HIS A 296 7.10 -14.93 -2.94
N SER A 297 6.64 -16.07 -2.47
CA SER A 297 7.43 -17.30 -2.53
C SER A 297 6.51 -18.53 -2.65
N ARG A 298 7.02 -19.60 -3.26
CA ARG A 298 6.43 -20.94 -3.22
C ARG A 298 7.56 -21.95 -3.21
N ALA A 299 7.44 -22.98 -2.40
CA ALA A 299 8.45 -24.07 -2.27
C ALA A 299 9.89 -23.55 -2.04
N ARG A 300 10.06 -22.46 -1.29
CA ARG A 300 11.33 -21.75 -1.03
C ARG A 300 11.97 -21.08 -2.26
N GLN A 301 11.23 -20.94 -3.35
CA GLN A 301 11.64 -20.14 -4.51
C GLN A 301 11.03 -18.75 -4.38
N THR A 302 11.87 -17.73 -4.49
CA THR A 302 11.41 -16.33 -4.43
C THR A 302 10.82 -15.93 -5.77
N GLY A 303 9.64 -15.35 -5.73
CA GLY A 303 8.94 -14.76 -6.87
C GLY A 303 8.88 -13.24 -6.75
N CYS A 304 7.71 -12.70 -6.41
CA CYS A 304 7.49 -11.26 -6.34
C CYS A 304 8.15 -10.61 -5.12
N THR A 305 8.94 -9.55 -5.34
CA THR A 305 9.60 -8.74 -4.29
C THR A 305 9.19 -7.27 -4.30
N ARG A 306 8.27 -6.86 -5.18
CA ARG A 306 7.94 -5.44 -5.46
C ARG A 306 7.67 -4.59 -4.22
N CYS A 307 6.90 -5.13 -3.27
CA CYS A 307 6.59 -4.41 -2.03
C CYS A 307 7.76 -4.35 -1.04
N LEU A 308 8.65 -5.37 -1.05
CA LEU A 308 9.87 -5.39 -0.24
C LEU A 308 10.86 -4.33 -0.74
N ASP A 309 11.05 -4.26 -2.06
CA ASP A 309 11.99 -3.34 -2.70
C ASP A 309 11.54 -1.88 -2.58
N ALA A 310 10.21 -1.64 -2.59
CA ALA A 310 9.64 -0.31 -2.50
C ALA A 310 9.41 0.20 -1.06
N CYS A 311 9.62 -0.61 -0.02
CA CYS A 311 9.34 -0.17 1.34
C CYS A 311 10.48 0.67 1.93
N PRO A 312 10.33 2.01 2.06
CA PRO A 312 11.42 2.87 2.50
C PRO A 312 11.80 2.66 3.97
N THR A 313 10.85 2.20 4.80
CA THR A 313 11.04 2.06 6.26
C THR A 313 11.47 0.66 6.68
N GLY A 314 11.47 -0.32 5.76
CA GLY A 314 11.71 -1.72 6.08
C GLY A 314 10.60 -2.36 6.93
N ALA A 315 9.37 -1.83 6.86
CA ALA A 315 8.22 -2.39 7.57
C ALA A 315 7.77 -3.75 7.00
N ILE A 316 8.17 -4.09 5.79
CA ILE A 316 7.77 -5.32 5.10
C ILE A 316 8.93 -6.32 5.14
N THR A 317 8.65 -7.53 5.59
CA THR A 317 9.63 -8.61 5.69
C THR A 317 9.08 -9.91 5.10
N PRO A 318 9.94 -10.78 4.55
CA PRO A 318 9.55 -12.13 4.13
C PRO A 318 8.97 -12.94 5.29
N ASN A 319 7.87 -13.66 5.03
CA ASN A 319 7.22 -14.55 6.00
C ASN A 319 6.74 -15.83 5.29
N GLY A 320 7.67 -16.76 5.04
CA GLY A 320 7.39 -17.98 4.29
C GLY A 320 6.96 -17.68 2.85
N ASP A 321 5.77 -18.12 2.46
CA ASP A 321 5.23 -17.92 1.11
C ASP A 321 4.62 -16.52 0.89
N SER A 322 4.53 -15.73 1.93
CA SER A 322 3.99 -14.37 1.89
C SER A 322 4.94 -13.36 2.52
N VAL A 323 4.50 -12.12 2.65
CA VAL A 323 5.19 -11.07 3.39
C VAL A 323 4.40 -10.70 4.64
N ALA A 324 5.11 -10.29 5.69
CA ALA A 324 4.53 -9.67 6.89
C ALA A 324 4.79 -8.16 6.88
N ILE A 325 3.84 -7.39 7.39
CA ILE A 325 3.95 -5.93 7.50
C ILE A 325 3.83 -5.54 8.97
N ASP A 326 4.85 -4.88 9.48
CA ASP A 326 4.81 -4.31 10.83
C ASP A 326 4.06 -2.97 10.81
N PRO A 327 2.87 -2.87 11.41
CA PRO A 327 2.07 -1.66 11.38
C PRO A 327 2.71 -0.51 12.18
N MET A 328 3.54 -0.81 13.19
CA MET A 328 4.22 0.20 14.00
C MET A 328 5.35 0.87 13.21
N ILE A 329 5.98 0.14 12.29
CA ILE A 329 7.04 0.64 11.42
C ILE A 329 6.50 1.26 10.14
N CYS A 330 5.30 0.84 9.70
CA CYS A 330 4.69 1.33 8.48
C CYS A 330 4.42 2.84 8.56
N ALA A 331 4.93 3.60 7.58
CA ALA A 331 4.73 5.04 7.48
C ALA A 331 3.53 5.46 6.59
N GLY A 332 2.77 4.51 6.04
CA GLY A 332 1.57 4.80 5.28
C GLY A 332 1.79 5.39 3.89
N CYS A 333 2.97 5.24 3.28
CA CYS A 333 3.25 5.85 1.97
C CYS A 333 2.45 5.26 0.80
N GLY A 334 1.92 4.04 0.92
CA GLY A 334 1.04 3.40 -0.04
C GLY A 334 1.69 2.71 -1.24
N ALA A 335 3.00 2.87 -1.47
CA ALA A 335 3.71 2.29 -2.63
C ALA A 335 3.54 0.76 -2.75
N CYS A 336 3.57 0.04 -1.64
CA CYS A 336 3.37 -1.42 -1.64
C CYS A 336 1.98 -1.84 -2.13
N ALA A 337 0.94 -1.03 -1.92
CA ALA A 337 -0.40 -1.30 -2.37
C ALA A 337 -0.57 -1.03 -3.87
N SER A 338 0.03 0.07 -4.40
CA SER A 338 -0.01 0.37 -5.83
C SER A 338 0.76 -0.64 -6.67
N LEU A 339 1.89 -1.14 -6.17
CA LEU A 339 2.76 -2.08 -6.88
C LEU A 339 2.31 -3.55 -6.74
N CYS A 340 1.34 -3.88 -5.86
CA CYS A 340 0.95 -5.27 -5.62
C CYS A 340 0.14 -5.84 -6.80
N PRO A 341 0.66 -6.81 -7.57
CA PRO A 341 0.01 -7.30 -8.78
C PRO A 341 -1.22 -8.18 -8.51
N SER A 342 -1.28 -8.78 -7.31
CA SER A 342 -2.35 -9.69 -6.90
C SER A 342 -3.36 -9.06 -5.96
N SER A 343 -3.20 -7.79 -5.59
CA SER A 343 -3.97 -7.12 -4.53
C SER A 343 -3.87 -7.83 -3.16
N ALA A 344 -2.79 -8.59 -2.94
CA ALA A 344 -2.48 -9.15 -1.62
C ALA A 344 -2.23 -8.06 -0.58
N ILE A 345 -1.77 -6.89 -0.99
CA ILE A 345 -1.67 -5.70 -0.16
C ILE A 345 -2.59 -4.65 -0.76
N THR A 346 -3.48 -4.10 0.06
CA THR A 346 -4.38 -3.01 -0.30
C THR A 346 -4.26 -1.88 0.71
N TYR A 347 -4.45 -0.64 0.26
CA TYR A 347 -4.49 0.53 1.15
C TYR A 347 -5.85 0.61 1.85
N ASP A 348 -5.86 0.89 3.16
CA ASP A 348 -7.08 0.88 4.01
C ASP A 348 -7.23 2.16 4.87
N ALA A 349 -6.47 3.20 4.57
CA ALA A 349 -6.47 4.45 5.34
C ALA A 349 -6.52 5.73 4.48
N PRO A 350 -7.64 6.05 3.82
CA PRO A 350 -8.92 5.34 3.70
C PRO A 350 -8.85 4.16 2.71
N PRO A 351 -9.87 3.28 2.69
CA PRO A 351 -9.92 2.16 1.75
C PRO A 351 -9.78 2.60 0.29
N ALA A 352 -9.07 1.79 -0.52
CA ALA A 352 -8.78 2.10 -1.92
C ALA A 352 -10.06 2.35 -2.76
N GLU A 353 -11.16 1.65 -2.43
CA GLU A 353 -12.45 1.85 -3.09
C GLU A 353 -12.97 3.29 -2.95
N SER A 354 -12.65 3.96 -1.84
CA SER A 354 -13.01 5.36 -1.60
C SER A 354 -12.34 6.29 -2.62
N LEU A 355 -11.11 5.99 -3.01
CA LEU A 355 -10.37 6.78 -4.00
C LEU A 355 -11.01 6.69 -5.38
N PHE A 356 -11.37 5.47 -5.82
CA PHE A 356 -12.09 5.28 -7.07
C PHE A 356 -13.46 5.96 -7.06
N LEU A 357 -14.18 5.90 -5.93
CA LEU A 357 -15.46 6.57 -5.77
C LEU A 357 -15.34 8.10 -5.86
N ARG A 358 -14.32 8.69 -5.23
CA ARG A 358 -14.03 10.14 -5.29
C ARG A 358 -13.78 10.58 -6.72
N VAL A 359 -12.88 9.90 -7.43
CA VAL A 359 -12.54 10.17 -8.84
C VAL A 359 -13.78 10.15 -9.72
N GLN A 360 -14.61 9.13 -9.59
CA GLN A 360 -15.84 8.99 -10.39
C GLN A 360 -16.86 10.07 -10.07
N THR A 361 -17.01 10.41 -8.78
CA THR A 361 -17.95 11.44 -8.33
C THR A 361 -17.56 12.80 -8.89
N LEU A 362 -16.27 13.15 -8.84
CA LEU A 362 -15.74 14.40 -9.39
C LEU A 362 -16.02 14.49 -10.89
N ALA A 363 -15.68 13.46 -11.67
CA ALA A 363 -15.91 13.44 -13.12
C ALA A 363 -17.40 13.56 -13.45
N LYS A 364 -18.23 12.73 -12.82
CA LYS A 364 -19.69 12.71 -13.06
C LYS A 364 -20.34 14.04 -12.76
N ALA A 365 -20.05 14.64 -11.62
CA ALA A 365 -20.65 15.89 -11.20
C ALA A 365 -20.20 17.06 -12.08
N TYR A 366 -18.92 17.10 -12.47
CA TYR A 366 -18.37 18.10 -13.39
C TYR A 366 -19.06 18.07 -14.75
N LEU A 367 -19.15 16.88 -15.36
CA LEU A 367 -19.79 16.69 -16.67
C LEU A 367 -21.30 16.98 -16.61
N ALA A 368 -21.98 16.56 -15.54
CA ALA A 368 -23.42 16.82 -15.34
C ALA A 368 -23.74 18.31 -15.18
N ALA A 369 -22.82 19.09 -14.62
CA ALA A 369 -22.95 20.54 -14.47
C ALA A 369 -22.54 21.32 -15.74
N GLY A 370 -22.28 20.63 -16.88
CA GLY A 370 -22.01 21.25 -18.17
C GLY A 370 -20.52 21.48 -18.48
N GLY A 371 -19.61 20.95 -17.66
CA GLY A 371 -18.18 20.94 -18.00
C GLY A 371 -17.88 19.93 -19.10
N ASP A 372 -16.91 20.19 -19.97
CA ASP A 372 -16.64 19.40 -21.18
C ASP A 372 -15.27 18.69 -21.19
N THR A 373 -14.24 19.27 -20.60
CA THR A 373 -12.85 18.80 -20.67
C THR A 373 -12.20 18.69 -19.28
N PRO A 374 -12.71 17.84 -18.37
CA PRO A 374 -12.16 17.76 -17.04
C PRO A 374 -10.72 17.21 -17.04
N ARG A 375 -9.85 17.86 -16.26
CA ARG A 375 -8.48 17.42 -15.99
C ARG A 375 -8.38 17.19 -14.48
N LEU A 376 -7.77 16.10 -14.06
CA LEU A 376 -7.59 15.77 -12.65
C LEU A 376 -6.21 16.23 -12.19
N LEU A 377 -6.13 16.98 -11.10
CA LEU A 377 -4.88 17.32 -10.43
C LEU A 377 -4.81 16.58 -9.09
N VAL A 378 -3.98 15.54 -9.03
CA VAL A 378 -3.75 14.76 -7.80
C VAL A 378 -2.64 15.41 -7.01
N VAL A 379 -2.89 15.65 -5.73
CA VAL A 379 -1.98 16.33 -4.80
C VAL A 379 -1.98 15.68 -3.43
N ASP A 380 -0.89 15.83 -2.70
CA ASP A 380 -0.83 15.61 -1.25
C ASP A 380 -1.04 16.95 -0.49
N ALA A 381 -0.84 16.94 0.82
CA ALA A 381 -0.96 18.14 1.65
C ALA A 381 0.00 19.27 1.23
N HIS A 382 1.18 18.94 0.68
CA HIS A 382 2.10 19.94 0.13
C HIS A 382 1.55 20.58 -1.15
N GLY A 383 1.03 19.75 -2.05
CA GLY A 383 0.40 20.23 -3.28
C GLY A 383 -0.89 21.01 -3.00
N ALA A 384 -1.67 20.65 -1.98
CA ALA A 384 -2.83 21.43 -1.54
C ALA A 384 -2.43 22.85 -1.07
N GLU A 385 -1.31 22.97 -0.36
CA GLU A 385 -0.75 24.28 0.01
C GLU A 385 -0.28 25.06 -1.23
N MET A 386 0.36 24.40 -2.20
CA MET A 386 0.74 25.01 -3.48
C MET A 386 -0.47 25.59 -4.22
N ILE A 387 -1.60 24.85 -4.24
CA ILE A 387 -2.86 25.33 -4.85
C ILE A 387 -3.34 26.59 -4.13
N ARG A 388 -3.31 26.63 -2.80
CA ARG A 388 -3.72 27.77 -2.00
C ARG A 388 -2.84 29.01 -2.30
N LEU A 389 -1.53 28.81 -2.43
CA LEU A 389 -0.59 29.87 -2.78
C LEU A 389 -0.79 30.34 -4.24
N ALA A 390 -1.00 29.43 -5.18
CA ALA A 390 -1.29 29.74 -6.58
C ALA A 390 -2.59 30.56 -6.74
N ALA A 391 -3.65 30.18 -5.99
CA ALA A 391 -4.90 30.94 -6.00
C ALA A 391 -4.74 32.36 -5.43
N ARG A 392 -3.87 32.54 -4.42
CA ARG A 392 -3.73 33.83 -3.73
C ARG A 392 -2.76 34.77 -4.44
N PHE A 393 -1.70 34.25 -5.01
CA PHE A 393 -0.56 35.07 -5.49
C PHE A 393 -0.33 34.98 -6.99
N ASP A 394 -1.03 34.10 -7.70
CA ASP A 394 -0.93 33.94 -9.15
C ASP A 394 -2.33 33.73 -9.78
N ARG A 395 -2.45 32.91 -10.81
CA ARG A 395 -3.63 32.71 -11.66
C ARG A 395 -4.66 31.72 -11.07
N GLY A 396 -4.31 30.99 -10.03
CA GLY A 396 -5.13 29.88 -9.51
C GLY A 396 -5.24 28.72 -10.49
N LEU A 397 -6.13 27.77 -10.22
CA LEU A 397 -6.32 26.60 -11.07
C LEU A 397 -7.23 26.91 -12.28
N PRO A 398 -6.91 26.47 -13.51
CA PRO A 398 -7.83 26.54 -14.64
C PRO A 398 -9.21 25.96 -14.32
N ALA A 399 -10.27 26.47 -14.93
CA ALA A 399 -11.65 26.01 -14.67
C ALA A 399 -11.85 24.51 -14.94
N SER A 400 -11.11 23.97 -15.91
CA SER A 400 -11.11 22.54 -16.28
C SER A 400 -10.33 21.64 -15.31
N VAL A 401 -9.46 22.18 -14.44
CA VAL A 401 -8.60 21.40 -13.54
C VAL A 401 -9.26 21.22 -12.18
N ILE A 402 -9.58 19.98 -11.84
CA ILE A 402 -10.25 19.58 -10.61
C ILE A 402 -9.20 18.99 -9.65
N PRO A 403 -8.92 19.59 -8.50
CA PRO A 403 -7.95 19.07 -7.56
C PRO A 403 -8.52 17.92 -6.73
N LEU A 404 -7.74 16.86 -6.55
CA LEU A 404 -7.99 15.73 -5.68
C LEU A 404 -6.83 15.60 -4.69
N GLU A 405 -7.08 15.90 -3.42
CA GLU A 405 -6.10 15.69 -2.36
C GLU A 405 -6.15 14.23 -1.87
N VAL A 406 -4.99 13.59 -1.77
CA VAL A 406 -4.85 12.21 -1.30
C VAL A 406 -3.93 12.14 -0.08
N GLU A 407 -4.26 11.29 0.88
CA GLU A 407 -3.48 11.12 2.11
C GLU A 407 -2.09 10.53 1.83
N ALA A 408 -2.02 9.52 0.96
CA ALA A 408 -0.80 8.84 0.56
C ALA A 408 -0.64 8.90 -0.95
N PHE A 409 0.26 9.75 -1.41
CA PHE A 409 0.42 10.06 -2.83
C PHE A 409 0.72 8.81 -3.67
N ASN A 410 1.56 7.90 -3.16
CA ASN A 410 1.95 6.69 -3.89
C ASN A 410 0.84 5.62 -4.00
N THR A 411 -0.34 5.85 -3.44
CA THR A 411 -1.51 4.99 -3.69
C THR A 411 -2.14 5.25 -5.07
N PHE A 412 -1.89 6.43 -5.64
CA PHE A 412 -2.43 6.81 -6.94
C PHE A 412 -1.51 6.34 -8.06
N GLY A 413 -1.69 5.09 -8.49
CA GLY A 413 -0.90 4.45 -9.53
C GLY A 413 -1.67 4.29 -10.85
N HIS A 414 -1.18 3.41 -11.72
CA HIS A 414 -1.73 3.18 -13.07
C HIS A 414 -3.22 2.83 -13.07
N ALA A 415 -3.70 2.05 -12.09
CA ALA A 415 -5.10 1.65 -12.02
C ALA A 415 -6.02 2.85 -11.75
N GLU A 416 -5.63 3.74 -10.84
CA GLU A 416 -6.36 4.96 -10.49
C GLU A 416 -6.31 5.97 -11.64
N ILE A 417 -5.16 6.12 -12.30
CA ILE A 417 -4.98 6.97 -13.49
C ILE A 417 -5.92 6.51 -14.61
N LEU A 418 -5.90 5.23 -14.94
CA LEU A 418 -6.75 4.69 -16.02
C LEU A 418 -8.23 4.73 -15.65
N ALA A 419 -8.59 4.50 -14.38
CA ALA A 419 -9.96 4.65 -13.90
C ALA A 419 -10.45 6.10 -14.02
N ALA A 420 -9.60 7.09 -13.74
CA ALA A 420 -9.92 8.50 -13.92
C ALA A 420 -10.16 8.83 -15.40
N ARG A 421 -9.31 8.31 -16.29
CA ARG A 421 -9.48 8.45 -17.74
C ARG A 421 -10.81 7.82 -18.21
N ALA A 422 -11.10 6.60 -17.77
CA ALA A 422 -12.36 5.91 -18.10
C ALA A 422 -13.60 6.61 -17.53
N ALA A 423 -13.47 7.32 -16.40
CA ALA A 423 -14.51 8.14 -15.82
C ALA A 423 -14.77 9.46 -16.55
N GLY A 424 -13.94 9.81 -17.55
CA GLY A 424 -14.13 10.97 -18.40
C GLY A 424 -13.08 12.08 -18.28
N PHE A 425 -12.13 11.97 -17.35
CA PHE A 425 -11.02 12.92 -17.31
C PHE A 425 -10.17 12.82 -18.59
N ARG A 426 -9.78 13.96 -19.12
CA ARG A 426 -8.97 14.05 -20.36
C ARG A 426 -7.49 13.91 -20.07
N GLU A 427 -7.03 14.31 -18.92
CA GLU A 427 -5.66 14.20 -18.44
C GLU A 427 -5.64 14.03 -16.92
N VAL A 428 -4.65 13.30 -16.40
CA VAL A 428 -4.35 13.21 -14.98
C VAL A 428 -2.98 13.84 -14.74
N CYS A 429 -2.95 14.95 -14.01
CA CYS A 429 -1.73 15.60 -13.58
C CYS A 429 -1.41 15.17 -12.14
N LEU A 430 -0.20 14.69 -11.89
CA LEU A 430 0.27 14.31 -10.56
C LEU A 430 1.32 15.32 -10.09
N LEU A 431 1.06 16.01 -8.97
CA LEU A 431 1.99 16.93 -8.34
C LEU A 431 2.55 16.30 -7.06
N PRO A 432 3.68 15.59 -7.15
CA PRO A 432 4.29 14.95 -5.99
C PRO A 432 4.87 15.97 -5.03
N GLY A 433 4.60 15.82 -3.74
CA GLY A 433 5.27 16.57 -2.70
C GLY A 433 6.70 16.08 -2.46
N PRO A 434 7.49 16.80 -1.67
CA PRO A 434 8.91 16.48 -1.42
C PRO A 434 9.19 15.11 -0.79
N ARG A 435 8.17 14.46 -0.24
CA ARG A 435 8.27 13.16 0.41
C ARG A 435 7.74 12.00 -0.45
N ALA A 436 7.23 12.29 -1.65
CA ALA A 436 6.75 11.27 -2.57
C ALA A 436 7.92 10.45 -3.12
N ASP A 437 7.67 9.17 -3.38
CA ASP A 437 8.63 8.31 -4.06
C ASP A 437 8.47 8.51 -5.58
N LEU A 438 9.37 9.31 -6.15
CA LEU A 438 9.34 9.66 -7.57
C LEU A 438 9.61 8.46 -8.48
N GLU A 439 10.42 7.48 -8.05
CA GLU A 439 10.71 6.30 -8.85
C GLU A 439 9.44 5.45 -9.02
N VAL A 440 8.74 5.20 -7.91
CA VAL A 440 7.44 4.49 -7.94
C VAL A 440 6.44 5.23 -8.81
N GLN A 441 6.33 6.56 -8.65
CA GLN A 441 5.38 7.36 -9.42
C GLN A 441 5.70 7.39 -10.91
N THR A 442 6.97 7.52 -11.28
CA THR A 442 7.39 7.49 -12.69
C THR A 442 7.01 6.14 -13.32
N ARG A 443 7.32 5.02 -12.66
CA ARG A 443 6.96 3.68 -13.16
C ARG A 443 5.44 3.51 -13.34
N GLU A 444 4.64 4.02 -12.42
CA GLU A 444 3.18 3.92 -12.49
C GLU A 444 2.60 4.80 -13.61
N VAL A 445 3.15 6.01 -13.80
CA VAL A 445 2.78 6.90 -14.92
C VAL A 445 3.19 6.32 -16.27
N ASP A 446 4.41 5.78 -16.38
CA ASP A 446 4.90 5.16 -17.61
C ASP A 446 4.04 3.94 -17.97
N LEU A 447 3.65 3.13 -16.98
CA LEU A 447 2.74 2.01 -17.19
C LEU A 447 1.35 2.47 -17.65
N ALA A 448 0.79 3.51 -17.03
CA ALA A 448 -0.49 4.07 -17.44
C ALA A 448 -0.45 4.61 -18.86
N ASN A 449 0.63 5.33 -19.23
CA ASN A 449 0.84 5.90 -20.57
C ASN A 449 1.11 4.84 -21.63
N ALA A 450 1.71 3.70 -21.27
CA ALA A 450 1.84 2.55 -22.18
C ALA A 450 0.49 1.89 -22.47
N ILE A 451 -0.46 1.93 -21.52
CA ILE A 451 -1.80 1.38 -21.70
C ILE A 451 -2.73 2.37 -22.40
N SER A 452 -2.63 3.66 -22.11
CA SER A 452 -3.41 4.72 -22.76
C SER A 452 -2.51 5.93 -22.95
N ALA A 453 -2.17 6.24 -24.19
CA ALA A 453 -1.26 7.32 -24.53
C ALA A 453 -1.65 8.64 -23.86
N ASP A 454 -0.66 9.35 -23.30
CA ASP A 454 -0.82 10.64 -22.60
C ASP A 454 -1.90 10.63 -21.50
N ALA A 455 -2.10 9.47 -20.85
CA ALA A 455 -3.09 9.34 -19.77
C ALA A 455 -2.75 10.23 -18.57
N ALA A 456 -1.46 10.36 -18.25
CA ALA A 456 -1.00 11.13 -17.10
C ALA A 456 0.36 11.76 -17.31
N ARG A 457 0.65 12.78 -16.51
CA ARG A 457 2.00 13.38 -16.40
C ARG A 457 2.36 13.75 -14.97
N LEU A 458 3.64 13.63 -14.64
CA LEU A 458 4.21 14.17 -13.41
C LEU A 458 4.52 15.65 -13.61
N LEU A 459 4.09 16.48 -12.66
CA LEU A 459 4.40 17.90 -12.63
C LEU A 459 5.59 18.13 -11.68
N HIS A 460 6.60 18.85 -12.18
CA HIS A 460 7.76 19.24 -11.42
C HIS A 460 7.70 20.75 -11.14
N ALA A 461 6.82 21.15 -10.22
CA ALA A 461 6.65 22.54 -9.81
C ALA A 461 7.14 22.72 -8.38
N ALA A 462 8.17 23.54 -8.19
CA ALA A 462 8.67 23.90 -6.88
C ALA A 462 7.94 25.11 -6.29
N GLU A 463 7.34 25.94 -7.13
CA GLU A 463 6.68 27.19 -6.78
C GLU A 463 5.32 27.35 -7.45
N PRO A 464 4.40 28.17 -6.90
CA PRO A 464 3.04 28.34 -7.40
C PRO A 464 2.97 28.80 -8.87
N GLU A 465 3.85 29.69 -9.30
CA GLU A 465 3.90 30.18 -10.68
C GLU A 465 4.21 29.03 -11.65
N ALA A 466 5.17 28.17 -11.33
CA ALA A 466 5.52 27.01 -12.16
C ALA A 466 4.36 26.02 -12.26
N LEU A 467 3.58 25.86 -11.19
CA LEU A 467 2.35 25.04 -11.21
C LEU A 467 1.31 25.65 -12.16
N CYS A 468 1.06 26.96 -12.06
CA CYS A 468 0.13 27.64 -12.96
C CYS A 468 0.60 27.55 -14.40
N ASP A 469 1.87 27.82 -14.71
CA ASP A 469 2.43 27.71 -16.06
C ASP A 469 2.19 26.34 -16.66
N ALA A 470 2.49 25.29 -15.91
CA ALA A 470 2.28 23.90 -16.35
C ALA A 470 0.80 23.56 -16.59
N LEU A 471 -0.13 24.13 -15.81
CA LEU A 471 -1.56 23.83 -15.92
C LEU A 471 -2.28 24.67 -16.99
N TYR A 472 -1.84 25.92 -17.23
CA TYR A 472 -2.37 26.80 -18.27
C TYR A 472 -1.74 26.56 -19.66
N GLU A 473 -0.69 25.73 -19.74
CA GLU A 473 -0.11 25.33 -21.00
C GLU A 473 -1.15 24.71 -21.92
N THR A 474 -1.27 25.26 -23.14
CA THR A 474 -2.18 24.70 -24.15
C THR A 474 -1.58 23.41 -24.73
N ARG A 475 -2.31 22.32 -24.60
CA ARG A 475 -1.89 20.99 -25.07
C ARG A 475 -3.02 20.28 -25.80
N ASP A 476 -2.65 19.43 -26.73
CA ASP A 476 -3.60 18.48 -27.33
C ASP A 476 -3.90 17.40 -26.28
N LEU A 477 -5.14 17.40 -25.78
CA LEU A 477 -5.57 16.40 -24.80
C LEU A 477 -6.05 15.13 -25.50
N PRO A 478 -5.76 13.96 -24.94
CA PRO A 478 -6.27 12.70 -25.47
C PRO A 478 -7.78 12.71 -25.63
N ALA A 479 -8.32 11.93 -26.56
CA ALA A 479 -9.77 11.83 -26.75
C ALA A 479 -10.50 11.40 -25.47
N ALA A 480 -11.73 11.88 -25.28
CA ALA A 480 -12.60 11.34 -24.25
C ALA A 480 -12.91 9.86 -24.55
N PRO A 481 -13.14 9.02 -23.52
CA PRO A 481 -13.61 7.67 -23.75
C PRO A 481 -14.94 7.69 -24.52
N ALA A 482 -15.12 6.76 -25.45
CA ALA A 482 -16.36 6.67 -26.23
C ALA A 482 -17.60 6.49 -25.34
N THR A 483 -17.41 5.85 -24.19
CA THR A 483 -18.43 5.68 -23.16
C THR A 483 -17.76 5.86 -21.79
N VAL A 484 -18.29 6.77 -21.00
CA VAL A 484 -17.86 6.93 -19.60
C VAL A 484 -18.21 5.67 -18.83
N GLN A 485 -17.22 5.03 -18.25
CA GLN A 485 -17.37 3.79 -17.52
C GLN A 485 -16.98 3.96 -16.05
N ARG A 486 -17.57 3.11 -15.23
CA ARG A 486 -17.20 2.94 -13.82
C ARG A 486 -16.51 1.58 -13.63
N PRO A 487 -15.19 1.48 -13.79
CA PRO A 487 -14.48 0.25 -13.52
C PRO A 487 -14.67 -0.18 -12.07
N MET A 488 -14.86 -1.48 -11.85
CA MET A 488 -15.14 -2.05 -10.51
C MET A 488 -14.38 -3.35 -10.31
N GLY A 489 -14.17 -3.70 -9.05
CA GLY A 489 -13.51 -4.94 -8.65
C GLY A 489 -12.10 -4.71 -8.10
N THR A 490 -11.21 -5.69 -8.27
CA THR A 490 -9.80 -5.57 -7.88
C THR A 490 -9.08 -4.56 -8.77
N ARG A 491 -7.94 -4.01 -8.33
CA ARG A 491 -7.13 -3.09 -9.15
C ARG A 491 -6.84 -3.64 -10.55
N ARG A 492 -6.57 -4.95 -10.67
CA ARG A 492 -6.33 -5.61 -11.94
C ARG A 492 -7.56 -5.60 -12.85
N GLN A 493 -8.73 -5.90 -12.29
CA GLN A 493 -10.01 -5.84 -13.02
C GLN A 493 -10.36 -4.41 -13.43
N ILE A 494 -10.12 -3.44 -12.55
CA ILE A 494 -10.29 -2.01 -12.84
C ILE A 494 -9.38 -1.59 -13.99
N THR A 495 -8.09 -1.95 -13.96
CA THR A 495 -7.15 -1.66 -15.04
C THR A 495 -7.62 -2.21 -16.38
N ARG A 496 -8.04 -3.50 -16.44
CA ARG A 496 -8.53 -4.11 -17.67
C ARG A 496 -9.79 -3.42 -18.19
N GLN A 497 -10.78 -3.17 -17.32
CA GLN A 497 -12.02 -2.49 -17.72
C GLN A 497 -11.75 -1.07 -18.22
N ALA A 498 -10.88 -0.33 -17.55
CA ALA A 498 -10.47 1.00 -17.99
C ALA A 498 -9.72 0.96 -19.33
N ALA A 499 -8.79 0.01 -19.48
CA ALA A 499 -8.07 -0.17 -20.74
C ALA A 499 -9.00 -0.48 -21.92
N LEU A 500 -10.01 -1.33 -21.71
CA LEU A 500 -11.06 -1.63 -22.72
C LEU A 500 -11.94 -0.41 -23.07
N ALA A 501 -12.15 0.50 -22.12
CA ALA A 501 -12.88 1.74 -22.36
C ALA A 501 -12.07 2.77 -23.18
N LEU A 502 -10.74 2.69 -23.11
CA LEU A 502 -9.80 3.66 -23.69
C LEU A 502 -9.15 3.19 -24.98
N ASN A 503 -9.21 1.89 -25.29
CA ASN A 503 -8.57 1.30 -26.47
C ASN A 503 -9.57 0.46 -27.27
N ALA A 504 -9.20 0.12 -28.51
CA ALA A 504 -9.98 -0.83 -29.30
C ALA A 504 -9.93 -2.22 -28.68
N ALA A 505 -11.03 -2.97 -28.76
CA ALA A 505 -11.05 -4.38 -28.39
C ALA A 505 -10.02 -5.17 -29.23
N ASP A 506 -9.59 -6.30 -28.69
CA ASP A 506 -8.62 -7.21 -29.31
C ASP A 506 -7.21 -6.59 -29.58
N THR A 507 -6.86 -5.51 -28.87
CA THR A 507 -5.54 -4.89 -28.95
C THR A 507 -4.58 -5.55 -27.96
N GLU A 508 -3.35 -5.81 -28.40
CA GLU A 508 -2.23 -6.15 -27.53
C GLU A 508 -1.35 -4.90 -27.34
N LEU A 509 -1.17 -4.50 -26.10
CA LEU A 509 -0.42 -3.31 -25.72
C LEU A 509 0.93 -3.73 -25.14
N PRO A 510 2.07 -3.37 -25.78
CA PRO A 510 3.39 -3.61 -25.19
C PRO A 510 3.56 -2.76 -23.92
N LEU A 511 4.13 -3.35 -22.89
CA LEU A 511 4.32 -2.69 -21.60
C LEU A 511 5.79 -2.58 -21.23
N PRO A 512 6.16 -1.63 -20.36
CA PRO A 512 7.50 -1.51 -19.81
C PRO A 512 7.95 -2.78 -19.08
N GLU A 513 9.26 -3.00 -19.05
CA GLU A 513 9.85 -4.07 -18.25
C GLU A 513 9.41 -3.98 -16.77
N GLY A 514 9.14 -5.13 -16.17
CA GLY A 514 8.64 -5.18 -14.80
C GLY A 514 7.15 -4.85 -14.65
N ALA A 515 6.39 -4.67 -15.73
CA ALA A 515 4.93 -4.53 -15.64
C ALA A 515 4.27 -5.77 -14.97
N PRO A 516 3.12 -5.59 -14.27
CA PRO A 516 2.44 -6.70 -13.59
C PRO A 516 1.53 -7.53 -14.52
N TYR A 517 1.56 -7.28 -15.81
CA TYR A 517 0.76 -7.93 -16.86
C TYR A 517 1.69 -8.47 -17.93
N GLY A 518 1.36 -9.62 -18.52
CA GLY A 518 2.13 -10.16 -19.63
C GLY A 518 1.84 -11.62 -19.94
N ALA A 519 2.41 -12.07 -21.04
CA ALA A 519 2.38 -13.43 -21.49
C ALA A 519 3.48 -14.28 -20.87
N VAL A 520 3.23 -15.58 -20.81
CA VAL A 520 4.22 -16.64 -20.59
C VAL A 520 4.46 -17.31 -21.95
N LEU A 521 5.71 -17.35 -22.37
CA LEU A 521 6.14 -17.99 -23.60
C LEU A 521 6.87 -19.30 -23.24
N VAL A 522 6.52 -20.38 -23.94
CA VAL A 522 7.08 -21.72 -23.68
C VAL A 522 7.80 -22.21 -24.93
N ASP A 523 9.04 -22.58 -24.77
CA ASP A 523 9.79 -23.37 -25.77
C ASP A 523 9.23 -24.81 -25.71
N GLN A 524 8.43 -25.17 -26.72
CA GLN A 524 7.76 -26.47 -26.78
C GLN A 524 8.74 -27.63 -26.94
N ASP A 525 9.89 -27.40 -27.61
CA ASP A 525 10.91 -28.44 -27.80
C ASP A 525 11.69 -28.73 -26.51
N ALA A 526 11.89 -27.72 -25.67
CA ALA A 526 12.56 -27.82 -24.38
C ALA A 526 11.62 -28.30 -23.25
N CYS A 527 10.32 -27.98 -23.34
CA CYS A 527 9.34 -28.24 -22.30
C CYS A 527 8.97 -29.74 -22.22
N THR A 528 9.26 -30.37 -21.10
CA THR A 528 8.95 -31.79 -20.83
C THR A 528 7.57 -32.03 -20.18
N LEU A 529 6.71 -31.02 -20.14
CA LEU A 529 5.38 -31.07 -19.48
C LEU A 529 5.45 -31.64 -18.04
N CYS A 530 6.49 -31.31 -17.30
CA CYS A 530 6.65 -31.76 -15.89
C CYS A 530 5.69 -31.05 -14.92
N LEU A 531 4.99 -29.98 -15.38
CA LEU A 531 3.98 -29.20 -14.69
C LEU A 531 4.43 -28.57 -13.34
N SER A 532 5.74 -28.50 -13.08
CA SER A 532 6.27 -27.82 -11.89
C SER A 532 5.86 -26.36 -11.84
N CYS A 533 5.80 -25.69 -13.00
CA CYS A 533 5.35 -24.31 -13.14
C CYS A 533 3.86 -24.11 -12.78
N VAL A 534 3.02 -25.10 -13.06
CA VAL A 534 1.59 -25.11 -12.68
C VAL A 534 1.45 -25.20 -11.17
N SER A 535 2.16 -26.16 -10.55
CA SER A 535 2.09 -26.41 -9.10
C SER A 535 2.48 -25.21 -8.25
N LEU A 536 3.35 -24.32 -8.76
CA LEU A 536 3.84 -23.15 -8.05
C LEU A 536 3.20 -21.82 -8.49
N CYS A 537 2.29 -21.84 -9.48
CA CYS A 537 1.64 -20.63 -9.95
C CYS A 537 0.67 -20.07 -8.89
N PRO A 538 0.97 -18.91 -8.26
CA PRO A 538 0.17 -18.42 -7.13
C PRO A 538 -1.22 -17.91 -7.53
N SER A 539 -1.39 -17.51 -8.80
CA SER A 539 -2.66 -17.02 -9.34
C SER A 539 -3.48 -18.06 -10.09
N GLY A 540 -2.90 -19.26 -10.33
CA GLY A 540 -3.51 -20.27 -11.18
C GLY A 540 -3.56 -19.90 -12.67
N ALA A 541 -2.74 -18.91 -13.10
CA ALA A 541 -2.63 -18.53 -14.50
C ALA A 541 -2.11 -19.68 -15.37
N LEU A 542 -1.18 -20.48 -14.87
CA LEU A 542 -0.77 -21.73 -15.48
C LEU A 542 -1.64 -22.86 -14.93
N GLY A 543 -2.12 -23.69 -15.81
CA GLY A 543 -3.00 -24.83 -15.51
C GLY A 543 -2.59 -26.08 -16.28
N ASP A 544 -3.09 -27.22 -15.85
CA ASP A 544 -2.98 -28.52 -16.49
C ASP A 544 -4.30 -28.98 -17.06
N ASN A 545 -4.28 -30.16 -17.67
CA ASN A 545 -5.47 -30.90 -18.05
C ASN A 545 -5.40 -32.30 -17.41
N PRO A 546 -6.39 -32.70 -16.60
CA PRO A 546 -6.38 -34.00 -15.92
C PRO A 546 -6.41 -35.18 -16.88
N ASP A 547 -6.94 -35.00 -18.10
CA ASP A 547 -7.15 -36.07 -19.07
C ASP A 547 -6.04 -36.18 -20.12
N LEU A 548 -5.30 -35.09 -20.34
CA LEU A 548 -4.26 -34.99 -21.37
C LEU A 548 -3.02 -34.27 -20.83
N PRO A 549 -1.80 -34.66 -21.28
CA PRO A 549 -0.58 -33.92 -20.97
C PRO A 549 -0.56 -32.57 -21.67
N GLN A 550 -1.11 -31.55 -21.01
CA GLN A 550 -1.21 -30.19 -21.53
C GLN A 550 -0.74 -29.18 -20.49
N LEU A 551 0.00 -28.19 -20.92
CA LEU A 551 0.26 -26.97 -20.18
C LEU A 551 -0.63 -25.87 -20.74
N ARG A 552 -1.48 -25.30 -19.90
CA ARG A 552 -2.44 -24.25 -20.24
C ARG A 552 -2.09 -22.95 -19.55
N PHE A 553 -2.56 -21.84 -20.12
CA PHE A 553 -2.28 -20.51 -19.60
C PHE A 553 -3.44 -19.55 -19.82
N GLN A 554 -3.78 -18.82 -18.77
CA GLN A 554 -4.71 -17.68 -18.79
C GLN A 554 -3.93 -16.40 -18.60
N GLU A 555 -3.80 -15.60 -19.65
CA GLU A 555 -2.92 -14.42 -19.66
C GLU A 555 -3.39 -13.35 -18.66
N ASP A 556 -4.70 -13.09 -18.58
CA ASP A 556 -5.26 -12.08 -17.67
C ASP A 556 -4.96 -12.39 -16.18
N ALA A 557 -4.80 -13.65 -15.81
CA ALA A 557 -4.48 -14.05 -14.44
C ALA A 557 -2.98 -13.99 -14.10
N CYS A 558 -2.10 -13.82 -15.08
CA CYS A 558 -0.65 -13.83 -14.87
C CYS A 558 -0.16 -12.59 -14.13
N LEU A 559 0.58 -12.77 -13.02
CA LEU A 559 1.11 -11.70 -12.17
C LEU A 559 2.53 -11.24 -12.56
N GLN A 560 3.14 -11.87 -13.55
CA GLN A 560 4.54 -11.63 -13.93
C GLN A 560 5.50 -11.74 -12.71
N CYS A 561 5.26 -12.77 -11.86
CA CYS A 561 6.02 -12.96 -10.62
C CYS A 561 7.34 -13.73 -10.78
N GLY A 562 7.55 -14.38 -11.92
CA GLY A 562 8.78 -15.09 -12.24
C GLY A 562 8.91 -16.53 -11.73
N LEU A 563 8.05 -16.99 -10.82
CA LEU A 563 8.16 -18.32 -10.19
C LEU A 563 8.21 -19.47 -11.21
N CYS A 564 7.41 -19.39 -12.27
CA CYS A 564 7.34 -20.45 -13.28
C CYS A 564 8.67 -20.62 -14.03
N ALA A 565 9.37 -19.54 -14.36
CA ALA A 565 10.68 -19.61 -14.98
C ALA A 565 11.76 -20.11 -14.01
N THR A 566 11.75 -19.60 -12.77
CA THR A 566 12.72 -20.00 -11.74
C THR A 566 12.66 -21.51 -11.43
N VAL A 567 11.46 -22.11 -11.48
CA VAL A 567 11.27 -23.54 -11.13
C VAL A 567 11.44 -24.46 -12.34
N CYS A 568 11.46 -23.94 -13.55
CA CYS A 568 11.57 -24.76 -14.75
C CYS A 568 12.93 -25.46 -14.84
N PRO A 569 12.99 -26.80 -14.77
CA PRO A 569 14.26 -27.51 -14.81
C PRO A 569 14.90 -27.53 -16.20
N GLU A 570 14.15 -27.13 -17.22
CA GLU A 570 14.56 -27.14 -18.62
C GLU A 570 14.75 -25.72 -19.18
N ASP A 571 14.63 -24.68 -18.34
CA ASP A 571 14.69 -23.26 -18.74
C ASP A 571 13.79 -22.90 -19.95
N ALA A 572 12.67 -23.63 -20.09
CA ALA A 572 11.76 -23.54 -21.23
C ALA A 572 10.77 -22.35 -21.15
N ILE A 573 10.84 -21.51 -20.11
CA ILE A 573 9.85 -20.45 -19.86
C ILE A 573 10.51 -19.08 -19.90
N THR A 574 9.95 -18.22 -20.75
CA THR A 574 10.24 -16.78 -20.78
C THR A 574 8.94 -15.99 -20.67
N TYR A 575 9.01 -14.67 -20.51
CA TYR A 575 7.82 -13.82 -20.43
C TYR A 575 8.00 -12.51 -21.17
N GLU A 576 6.87 -12.01 -21.64
CA GLU A 576 6.76 -10.76 -22.38
C GLU A 576 5.77 -9.83 -21.66
N PRO A 577 6.23 -8.64 -21.21
CA PRO A 577 5.34 -7.64 -20.62
C PRO A 577 4.39 -7.09 -21.67
N ARG A 578 3.09 -7.35 -21.52
CA ARG A 578 2.04 -6.82 -22.40
C ARG A 578 0.67 -6.87 -21.71
N LEU A 579 -0.27 -6.08 -22.20
CA LEU A 579 -1.67 -6.19 -21.81
C LEU A 579 -2.51 -6.59 -23.04
N ASN A 580 -3.01 -7.79 -23.01
CA ASN A 580 -3.84 -8.34 -24.06
C ASN A 580 -5.33 -8.09 -23.74
N LEU A 581 -6.00 -7.26 -24.54
CA LEU A 581 -7.39 -6.87 -24.34
C LEU A 581 -8.38 -7.84 -25.02
N ALA A 582 -7.90 -8.79 -25.83
CA ALA A 582 -8.75 -9.79 -26.45
C ALA A 582 -9.50 -10.65 -25.42
N ALA A 583 -10.69 -11.13 -25.78
CA ALA A 583 -11.48 -12.02 -24.94
C ALA A 583 -10.75 -13.32 -24.62
N SER A 584 -9.92 -13.82 -25.54
CA SER A 584 -9.07 -15.01 -25.37
C SER A 584 -8.08 -14.91 -24.23
N ALA A 585 -7.69 -13.70 -23.78
CA ALA A 585 -6.84 -13.53 -22.60
C ALA A 585 -7.49 -13.99 -21.29
N LEU A 586 -8.83 -14.11 -21.27
CA LEU A 586 -9.61 -14.61 -20.15
C LEU A 586 -9.79 -16.16 -20.18
N ASP A 587 -9.43 -16.78 -21.29
CA ASP A 587 -9.56 -18.21 -21.49
C ASP A 587 -8.24 -18.95 -21.20
N GLN A 588 -8.34 -20.23 -20.89
CA GLN A 588 -7.18 -21.12 -20.79
C GLN A 588 -6.76 -21.57 -22.20
N VAL A 589 -5.65 -21.04 -22.71
CA VAL A 589 -5.06 -21.46 -23.99
C VAL A 589 -4.00 -22.52 -23.76
N VAL A 590 -3.86 -23.48 -24.71
CA VAL A 590 -2.83 -24.52 -24.64
C VAL A 590 -1.51 -23.95 -25.12
N LEU A 591 -0.50 -23.97 -24.24
CA LEU A 591 0.88 -23.55 -24.57
C LEU A 591 1.74 -24.70 -25.10
N ASN A 592 1.54 -25.90 -24.55
CA ASN A 592 2.22 -27.12 -24.99
C ASN A 592 1.32 -28.34 -24.71
N GLU A 593 1.34 -29.33 -25.61
CA GLU A 593 0.64 -30.60 -25.45
C GLU A 593 1.42 -31.75 -26.09
N GLU A 594 1.31 -32.92 -25.52
CA GLU A 594 1.88 -34.16 -26.06
C GLU A 594 0.89 -35.33 -25.95
N GLU A 595 1.19 -36.40 -26.66
CA GLU A 595 0.49 -37.65 -26.50
C GLU A 595 0.80 -38.27 -25.12
N PRO A 596 -0.20 -38.81 -24.41
CA PRO A 596 0.02 -39.56 -23.19
C PRO A 596 0.75 -40.87 -23.49
N PHE A 597 1.62 -41.30 -22.58
CA PHE A 597 2.30 -42.58 -22.66
C PHE A 597 1.35 -43.74 -22.29
N ALA A 598 1.32 -44.80 -23.10
CA ALA A 598 0.51 -45.97 -22.78
C ALA A 598 1.31 -46.95 -21.90
N CYS A 599 0.72 -47.38 -20.79
CA CYS A 599 1.32 -48.37 -19.90
C CYS A 599 1.62 -49.67 -20.67
N ILE A 600 2.84 -50.16 -20.56
CA ILE A 600 3.31 -51.37 -21.26
C ILE A 600 2.62 -52.68 -20.79
N GLU A 601 1.98 -52.67 -19.64
CA GLU A 601 1.30 -53.85 -19.06
C GLU A 601 -0.20 -53.82 -19.32
N CYS A 602 -0.92 -52.72 -19.07
CA CYS A 602 -2.37 -52.66 -19.16
C CYS A 602 -2.88 -51.77 -20.31
N GLY A 603 -2.00 -51.02 -20.99
CA GLY A 603 -2.41 -50.07 -22.04
C GLY A 603 -3.06 -48.80 -21.54
N SER A 604 -3.25 -48.62 -20.23
CA SER A 604 -3.82 -47.38 -19.65
C SER A 604 -2.88 -46.20 -19.93
N LEU A 605 -3.46 -45.09 -20.34
CA LEU A 605 -2.71 -43.87 -20.61
C LEU A 605 -2.28 -43.22 -19.28
N PHE A 606 -1.01 -42.85 -19.20
CA PHE A 606 -0.45 -42.14 -18.02
C PHE A 606 0.79 -41.34 -18.41
N GLY A 607 1.01 -40.22 -17.70
CA GLY A 607 2.20 -39.41 -17.86
C GLY A 607 2.42 -38.89 -19.29
N VAL A 608 3.54 -38.18 -19.46
CA VAL A 608 3.96 -37.54 -20.71
C VAL A 608 4.95 -38.46 -21.44
N LYS A 609 4.76 -38.67 -22.71
CA LYS A 609 5.56 -39.60 -23.51
C LYS A 609 7.06 -39.23 -23.50
N SER A 610 7.36 -37.96 -23.83
CA SER A 610 8.78 -37.47 -23.84
C SER A 610 9.41 -37.55 -22.45
N THR A 611 8.65 -37.27 -21.40
CA THR A 611 9.16 -37.36 -20.00
C THR A 611 9.46 -38.82 -19.63
N VAL A 612 8.58 -39.74 -19.93
CA VAL A 612 8.84 -41.19 -19.66
C VAL A 612 10.05 -41.69 -20.44
N GLU A 613 10.13 -41.34 -21.72
CA GLU A 613 11.25 -41.73 -22.59
C GLU A 613 12.57 -41.13 -22.08
N ARG A 614 12.60 -39.86 -21.69
CA ARG A 614 13.79 -39.19 -21.15
C ARG A 614 14.23 -39.75 -19.78
N ILE A 615 13.27 -40.08 -18.91
CA ILE A 615 13.55 -40.75 -17.64
C ILE A 615 14.16 -42.12 -17.90
N MET A 616 13.63 -42.89 -18.86
CA MET A 616 14.21 -44.15 -19.28
C MET A 616 15.64 -43.99 -19.75
N GLU A 617 15.91 -43.04 -20.63
CA GLU A 617 17.24 -42.77 -21.18
C GLU A 617 18.26 -42.39 -20.09
N LYS A 618 17.84 -41.54 -19.12
CA LYS A 618 18.72 -41.06 -18.03
C LYS A 618 18.92 -42.10 -16.92
N LEU A 619 17.97 -42.92 -16.60
CA LEU A 619 17.99 -43.79 -15.42
C LEU A 619 18.21 -45.26 -15.73
N ALA A 620 17.76 -45.79 -16.86
CA ALA A 620 17.97 -47.20 -17.22
C ALA A 620 19.46 -47.50 -17.41
N GLY A 621 19.97 -48.40 -16.59
CA GLY A 621 21.38 -48.78 -16.61
C GLY A 621 22.38 -47.84 -15.92
N ASN A 622 21.98 -46.60 -15.62
CA ASN A 622 22.85 -45.58 -15.01
C ASN A 622 22.60 -45.39 -13.50
N HIS A 623 21.39 -45.68 -13.02
CA HIS A 623 21.06 -45.54 -11.61
C HIS A 623 20.94 -46.91 -10.94
N ALA A 624 21.51 -47.09 -9.75
CA ALA A 624 21.54 -48.37 -9.03
C ALA A 624 20.17 -49.05 -8.87
N MET A 625 19.10 -48.28 -8.70
CA MET A 625 17.73 -48.77 -8.56
C MET A 625 17.16 -49.30 -9.88
N PHE A 626 17.64 -48.81 -11.04
CA PHE A 626 17.19 -49.15 -12.38
C PHE A 626 18.27 -49.84 -13.22
N ALA A 627 19.30 -50.41 -12.55
CA ALA A 627 20.36 -51.16 -13.18
C ALA A 627 19.89 -52.50 -13.76
N ASN A 628 18.77 -53.05 -13.22
CA ASN A 628 18.14 -54.26 -13.71
C ASN A 628 17.09 -53.91 -14.77
N PRO A 629 17.03 -54.62 -15.92
CA PRO A 629 16.03 -54.43 -16.97
C PRO A 629 14.58 -54.46 -16.47
N ASP A 630 14.26 -55.36 -15.52
CA ASP A 630 12.91 -55.45 -14.95
C ASP A 630 12.56 -54.22 -14.08
N ALA A 631 13.51 -53.68 -13.36
CA ALA A 631 13.33 -52.45 -12.61
C ALA A 631 13.17 -51.23 -13.54
N ALA A 632 13.91 -51.17 -14.65
CA ALA A 632 13.79 -50.14 -15.66
C ALA A 632 12.41 -50.16 -16.36
N ARG A 633 11.82 -51.34 -16.61
CA ARG A 633 10.44 -51.48 -17.16
C ARG A 633 9.39 -50.82 -16.29
N MET A 634 9.59 -50.75 -14.98
CA MET A 634 8.62 -50.12 -14.09
C MET A 634 8.44 -48.60 -14.35
N ILE A 635 9.39 -47.96 -15.00
CA ILE A 635 9.29 -46.56 -15.42
C ILE A 635 8.17 -46.38 -16.45
N GLN A 636 7.93 -47.42 -17.29
CA GLN A 636 6.95 -47.43 -18.36
C GLN A 636 5.58 -48.02 -17.93
N MET A 637 5.37 -48.22 -16.64
CA MET A 637 4.12 -48.73 -16.07
C MET A 637 3.34 -47.64 -15.36
N CYS A 638 1.99 -47.65 -15.47
CA CYS A 638 1.13 -46.81 -14.64
C CYS A 638 1.27 -47.19 -13.16
N ASP A 639 0.80 -46.36 -12.26
CA ASP A 639 0.99 -46.52 -10.82
C ASP A 639 0.42 -47.82 -10.30
N ASP A 640 -0.77 -48.25 -10.79
CA ASP A 640 -1.38 -49.52 -10.40
C ASP A 640 -0.53 -50.74 -10.84
N CYS A 641 -0.04 -50.72 -12.08
CA CYS A 641 0.81 -51.79 -12.58
C CYS A 641 2.16 -51.79 -11.90
N ARG A 642 2.72 -50.64 -11.58
CA ARG A 642 4.00 -50.49 -10.88
C ARG A 642 3.91 -51.03 -9.45
N VAL A 643 2.86 -50.68 -8.73
CA VAL A 643 2.59 -51.22 -7.37
C VAL A 643 2.42 -52.71 -7.41
N ASN A 644 1.62 -53.23 -8.36
CA ASN A 644 1.43 -54.68 -8.53
C ASN A 644 2.77 -55.41 -8.86
N ALA A 645 3.59 -54.85 -9.77
CA ALA A 645 4.88 -55.42 -10.10
C ALA A 645 5.81 -55.44 -8.90
N GLN A 646 5.88 -54.36 -8.12
CA GLN A 646 6.69 -54.29 -6.90
C GLN A 646 6.23 -55.22 -5.80
N PHE A 647 4.92 -55.42 -5.66
CA PHE A 647 4.33 -56.31 -4.67
C PHE A 647 4.67 -57.80 -4.97
N HIS A 648 4.77 -58.16 -6.25
CA HIS A 648 5.04 -59.54 -6.70
C HIS A 648 6.54 -59.83 -6.89
N GLN A 649 7.44 -58.83 -6.78
CA GLN A 649 8.90 -59.07 -6.83
C GLN A 649 9.40 -59.77 -5.58
N LYS A 650 10.00 -60.96 -5.77
CA LYS A 650 10.49 -61.83 -4.65
C LYS A 650 11.60 -61.20 -3.80
N ASP A 651 12.38 -60.31 -4.39
CA ASP A 651 13.57 -59.67 -3.76
C ASP A 651 13.38 -58.19 -3.41
N SER A 652 12.17 -57.68 -3.50
CA SER A 652 11.86 -56.31 -3.15
C SER A 652 11.65 -56.16 -1.64
N PRO A 653 12.21 -55.13 -1.00
CA PRO A 653 11.86 -54.79 0.40
C PRO A 653 10.37 -54.49 0.59
N PHE A 654 9.63 -54.20 -0.51
CA PHE A 654 8.20 -53.95 -0.57
C PHE A 654 7.41 -55.20 -1.01
N ALA A 655 8.07 -56.35 -1.22
CA ALA A 655 7.36 -57.58 -1.57
C ALA A 655 6.38 -57.94 -0.47
N GLY A 656 5.10 -58.01 -0.82
CA GLY A 656 4.09 -58.46 0.12
C GLY A 656 4.28 -59.93 0.47
N LYS A 657 4.25 -60.25 1.75
CA LYS A 657 4.09 -61.65 2.18
C LYS A 657 2.73 -62.14 1.67
N GLU A 658 2.60 -63.46 1.42
CA GLU A 658 1.29 -64.04 1.14
C GLU A 658 0.25 -63.49 2.10
N ARG A 659 -0.88 -63.01 1.53
CA ARG A 659 -1.95 -62.49 2.37
C ARG A 659 -2.28 -63.53 3.40
N PRO A 660 -2.24 -63.17 4.71
CA PRO A 660 -2.67 -64.12 5.72
C PRO A 660 -4.09 -64.52 5.39
N ARG A 661 -4.34 -65.83 5.35
CA ARG A 661 -5.69 -66.39 5.11
C ARG A 661 -6.67 -65.66 6.00
N VAL A 662 -7.73 -65.07 5.39
CA VAL A 662 -8.80 -64.41 6.14
C VAL A 662 -9.36 -65.44 7.09
N ARG A 663 -9.16 -65.25 8.39
CA ARG A 663 -9.74 -66.12 9.42
C ARG A 663 -11.24 -65.89 9.46
N THR A 664 -12.02 -66.97 9.24
CA THR A 664 -13.45 -66.97 9.39
C THR A 664 -13.84 -67.20 10.85
N THR A 665 -15.10 -66.99 11.21
CA THR A 665 -15.60 -67.31 12.58
C THR A 665 -15.41 -68.81 12.90
N GLU A 666 -15.45 -69.69 11.89
CA GLU A 666 -15.17 -71.10 12.02
C GLU A 666 -13.73 -71.43 12.40
N ASP A 667 -12.76 -70.67 11.90
CA ASP A 667 -11.34 -70.80 12.23
C ASP A 667 -11.06 -70.42 13.72
N TYR A 668 -11.83 -69.52 14.30
CA TYR A 668 -11.77 -69.17 15.72
C TYR A 668 -12.45 -70.17 16.62
N LEU A 669 -13.45 -70.88 16.12
CA LEU A 669 -14.19 -71.93 16.85
C LEU A 669 -13.59 -73.32 16.70
N SER A 670 -12.63 -73.49 15.81
CA SER A 670 -11.96 -74.77 15.57
C SER A 670 -11.04 -75.13 16.69
N THR A 671 -11.16 -76.36 17.19
CA THR A 671 -10.26 -76.94 18.23
C THR A 671 -8.97 -77.53 17.65
N ARG A 672 -8.72 -77.43 16.32
CA ARG A 672 -7.50 -77.91 15.69
C ARG A 672 -6.37 -76.90 15.98
N ARG A 673 -5.17 -77.47 16.36
CA ARG A 673 -3.98 -76.65 16.75
C ARG A 673 -3.06 -76.31 15.55
N ASP A 674 -3.45 -76.56 14.31
CA ASP A 674 -2.63 -76.45 13.07
C ASP A 674 -3.07 -75.27 12.20
N HIS A 675 -3.48 -74.18 12.84
CA HIS A 675 -3.83 -72.95 12.13
C HIS A 675 -2.75 -71.88 12.20
#